data_e05ef6800ae48b8e362dbda9a00e7505
#
_entry.id   e05ef6800ae48b8e362dbda9a00e7505
#
_cell.length_a   1.000
_cell.length_b   1.000
_cell.length_c   1.000
_cell.angle_alpha   90.00
_cell.angle_beta   90.00
_cell.angle_gamma   90.00
#
_symmetry.space_group_name_H-M   'P 1'
#
loop_
_entity.id
_entity.type
_entity.pdbx_description
1 polymer ?
#
loop_
_entity_poly.entity_id
_entity_poly.type
_entity_poly.pdbx_seq_one_letter_code
_entity_poly.pdbx_strand_id
1 'polypeptide(L)'
;MRKIVLTALLAVGGLTASAQYLQNEGFDFWKKVCGMSDQTSTNKKKGNAPAGFQQARPGTEPCYWNGSNVYQKVVTKYGVFAKEEPKLVTTSMRGDSKAVKLTNTYVGVKILNKGSVSLAFINFATPWVFAIEDIDACDGGVYGDTTFTYKPDAIKGIFKRTQGNAPENAHIIAYFWTGTFKSPIAQTGSDGKNSTRIQTDVDRAVMGRPDAGTVTGDGKLIASCDYAFATTKNNDWEEIVVPIDYKLTDVAPTKMNVIISSADYWTRANMVENSTLEVDDVQFVYYHALESITYKGKTIKMEEGKNFYNLLIDEDFDISKFSYEKKGAGATVEKSFDPKLQMLTVTVKGNDYNVNPKSVTVYKFRVAKEVTDFTSDLSVELVKIGMFDPSESTIQLYKELDGSYTFQLRNFSLMGGAINVGTIVLKNLDIKGDKITTSQETEIQPGDDPSVDEKQWMGPGLKLVPIVLNATRNGADLTAQIDIDFREAMGMQIKVVFAPTIEINGTTDFTTIEPGLKNIHFTRPLKKGWNSICMPCNVNPFCFTIDEDTKLQELSSADDNGLNFVEVQELEANKPYLIYVPYETKSSYFGAEIVAAEPQAQCRGGFCFQGNYTPSFAMRNRYGVADHGDEGQFIQKGGETSTLPATGAYFTASGKPASVKLNLGGEVTGIDSNGVIISDSASAPVYDLKGVRVSNGSLEGLPKGLYIQGGKKVYVK
;
A
#
# COMPACT_ATOMS: atom_id res chain seq x y z
N MET A 1 -5.13 1.79 -23.61
CA MET A 1 -4.54 3.10 -23.96
C MET A 1 -3.36 3.55 -23.08
N ARG A 2 -3.04 2.93 -21.94
CA ARG A 2 -1.85 3.28 -21.11
C ARG A 2 -0.54 2.60 -21.52
N LYS A 3 -0.57 1.51 -22.30
CA LYS A 3 0.64 0.80 -22.76
C LYS A 3 1.31 1.43 -24.00
N ILE A 4 0.62 2.30 -24.74
CA ILE A 4 1.14 2.89 -25.99
C ILE A 4 1.99 4.15 -25.76
N VAL A 5 1.85 4.82 -24.64
CA VAL A 5 2.57 6.07 -24.35
C VAL A 5 4.00 5.84 -23.84
N LEU A 6 4.29 4.67 -23.26
CA LEU A 6 5.63 4.37 -22.73
C LEU A 6 6.62 3.94 -23.83
N THR A 7 6.12 3.43 -24.96
CA THR A 7 6.97 2.94 -26.06
C THR A 7 7.46 4.05 -27.00
N ALA A 8 6.79 5.22 -27.00
CA ALA A 8 7.15 6.32 -27.88
C ALA A 8 8.24 7.25 -27.32
N LEU A 9 8.54 7.21 -26.02
CA LEU A 9 9.61 8.03 -25.40
C LEU A 9 10.98 7.36 -25.39
N LEU A 10 11.08 6.06 -25.68
CA LEU A 10 12.34 5.31 -25.72
C LEU A 10 13.04 5.31 -27.08
N ALA A 11 12.44 5.94 -28.11
CA ALA A 11 12.98 5.93 -29.47
C ALA A 11 13.92 7.12 -29.81
N VAL A 12 14.21 8.04 -28.89
CA VAL A 12 15.01 9.27 -29.17
C VAL A 12 16.18 9.45 -28.19
N GLY A 13 16.46 8.49 -27.30
CA GLY A 13 17.64 8.51 -26.40
C GLY A 13 18.72 7.58 -26.90
N GLY A 14 19.79 8.14 -27.51
CA GLY A 14 20.84 7.38 -28.20
C GLY A 14 21.59 6.38 -27.35
N LEU A 15 21.81 5.22 -27.90
CA LEU A 15 23.04 4.39 -28.00
C LEU A 15 24.05 4.37 -26.82
N THR A 16 23.64 4.27 -25.56
CA THR A 16 24.46 3.73 -24.46
C THR A 16 23.64 3.18 -23.30
N ALA A 17 22.42 2.76 -23.49
CA ALA A 17 21.73 1.96 -22.48
C ALA A 17 22.37 0.56 -22.50
N SER A 18 23.40 0.33 -21.67
CA SER A 18 23.85 -1.02 -21.35
C SER A 18 22.62 -1.85 -20.96
N ALA A 19 22.51 -3.06 -21.50
CA ALA A 19 21.40 -3.95 -21.26
C ALA A 19 21.35 -4.35 -19.78
N GLN A 20 20.66 -3.55 -18.96
CA GLN A 20 20.46 -3.79 -17.53
C GLN A 20 19.28 -4.72 -17.32
N TYR A 21 18.42 -4.81 -18.33
CA TYR A 21 17.24 -5.65 -18.43
C TYR A 21 17.37 -6.54 -19.66
N LEU A 22 16.73 -7.69 -19.61
CA LEU A 22 16.53 -8.51 -20.80
C LEU A 22 15.54 -7.78 -21.69
N GLN A 23 16.04 -7.23 -22.79
CA GLN A 23 15.19 -6.50 -23.73
C GLN A 23 14.16 -7.45 -24.36
N ASN A 24 12.93 -6.95 -24.61
CA ASN A 24 11.81 -7.73 -25.13
C ASN A 24 11.48 -8.94 -24.24
N GLU A 25 11.42 -8.70 -22.94
CA GLU A 25 11.17 -9.71 -21.89
C GLU A 25 9.83 -10.43 -22.08
N GLY A 26 8.78 -9.73 -22.54
CA GLY A 26 7.45 -10.28 -22.86
C GLY A 26 7.33 -10.80 -24.28
N PHE A 27 8.40 -10.89 -25.06
CA PHE A 27 8.45 -11.44 -26.42
C PHE A 27 7.42 -10.87 -27.41
N ASP A 28 6.96 -9.66 -27.23
CA ASP A 28 5.97 -9.01 -28.11
C ASP A 28 6.52 -8.67 -29.50
N PHE A 29 7.83 -8.44 -29.61
CA PHE A 29 8.50 -8.03 -30.84
C PHE A 29 9.31 -9.16 -31.47
N TRP A 30 9.05 -9.40 -32.75
CA TRP A 30 9.69 -10.45 -33.53
C TRP A 30 10.36 -9.90 -34.78
N LYS A 31 11.46 -10.50 -35.19
CA LYS A 31 12.24 -10.18 -36.38
C LYS A 31 12.46 -11.45 -37.23
N LYS A 32 12.87 -11.29 -38.48
CA LYS A 32 13.42 -12.40 -39.26
C LYS A 32 14.68 -12.91 -38.53
N VAL A 33 14.91 -14.23 -38.56
CA VAL A 33 16.08 -14.83 -37.94
C VAL A 33 17.35 -14.16 -38.45
N CYS A 34 18.20 -13.71 -37.53
CA CYS A 34 19.49 -13.11 -37.85
C CYS A 34 20.56 -14.18 -38.05
N GLY A 35 21.55 -13.82 -38.84
CA GLY A 35 22.70 -14.69 -39.10
C GLY A 35 22.45 -15.73 -40.20
N MET A 36 23.46 -16.47 -40.48
CA MET A 36 23.52 -17.46 -41.56
C MET A 36 23.94 -18.80 -40.97
N SER A 37 23.32 -19.88 -41.39
CA SER A 37 23.84 -21.20 -41.11
C SER A 37 25.02 -21.49 -42.02
N ASP A 38 26.13 -21.94 -41.48
CA ASP A 38 27.24 -22.42 -42.27
C ASP A 38 27.02 -23.91 -42.64
N GLN A 39 26.72 -24.15 -43.87
CA GLN A 39 26.55 -25.51 -44.41
C GLN A 39 27.72 -25.95 -45.26
N THR A 40 28.84 -25.26 -45.12
CA THR A 40 29.97 -25.42 -46.04
C THR A 40 30.58 -26.79 -46.02
N SER A 41 30.59 -27.48 -44.86
CA SER A 41 31.33 -28.74 -44.74
C SER A 41 30.70 -29.88 -45.49
N THR A 42 29.40 -30.07 -45.32
CA THR A 42 28.64 -31.18 -45.97
C THR A 42 28.63 -30.99 -47.49
N ASN A 43 28.49 -29.77 -47.95
CA ASN A 43 28.46 -29.46 -49.37
C ASN A 43 29.90 -29.45 -50.00
N LYS A 44 30.89 -28.94 -49.28
CA LYS A 44 32.28 -28.93 -49.70
C LYS A 44 32.88 -30.29 -49.91
N LYS A 45 32.55 -31.22 -49.00
CA LYS A 45 33.00 -32.63 -49.06
C LYS A 45 32.46 -33.40 -50.26
N LYS A 46 31.27 -33.01 -50.72
CA LYS A 46 30.61 -33.63 -51.88
C LYS A 46 30.75 -32.83 -53.15
N GLY A 47 31.49 -31.75 -53.17
CA GLY A 47 31.69 -30.90 -54.33
C GLY A 47 30.47 -30.07 -54.74
N ASN A 48 29.46 -29.99 -53.93
CA ASN A 48 28.16 -29.41 -54.28
C ASN A 48 27.91 -27.95 -53.88
N ALA A 49 28.89 -27.33 -53.18
CA ALA A 49 28.81 -25.90 -52.89
C ALA A 49 30.20 -25.26 -52.83
N PRO A 50 30.30 -23.99 -53.20
CA PRO A 50 31.54 -23.23 -53.01
C PRO A 50 31.96 -23.14 -51.54
N ALA A 51 33.24 -23.00 -51.27
CA ALA A 51 33.70 -22.75 -49.95
C ALA A 51 33.09 -21.42 -49.43
N GLY A 52 32.60 -21.43 -48.20
CA GLY A 52 32.00 -20.25 -47.60
C GLY A 52 30.51 -20.00 -47.94
N PHE A 53 29.82 -20.98 -48.49
CA PHE A 53 28.39 -20.85 -48.75
C PHE A 53 27.62 -20.80 -47.41
N GLN A 54 26.97 -19.66 -47.18
CA GLN A 54 26.13 -19.44 -46.03
C GLN A 54 24.68 -19.28 -46.48
N GLN A 55 23.77 -19.80 -45.72
CA GLN A 55 22.34 -19.70 -45.99
C GLN A 55 21.61 -19.08 -44.82
N ALA A 56 20.69 -18.14 -45.16
CA ALA A 56 19.87 -17.49 -44.14
C ALA A 56 19.10 -18.56 -43.35
N ARG A 57 19.06 -18.41 -42.04
CA ARG A 57 18.27 -19.28 -41.18
C ARG A 57 16.77 -18.99 -41.39
N PRO A 58 15.91 -20.03 -41.35
CA PRO A 58 14.49 -19.85 -41.60
C PRO A 58 13.72 -19.29 -40.42
N GLY A 59 12.57 -18.70 -40.70
CA GLY A 59 11.60 -18.30 -39.69
C GLY A 59 11.84 -16.92 -39.04
N THR A 60 11.29 -16.77 -37.88
CA THR A 60 11.37 -15.56 -37.04
C THR A 60 11.88 -15.92 -35.65
N GLU A 61 12.45 -14.96 -34.98
CA GLU A 61 12.92 -15.04 -33.59
C GLU A 61 12.55 -13.77 -32.82
N PRO A 62 12.47 -13.80 -31.49
CA PRO A 62 12.19 -12.58 -30.74
C PRO A 62 13.31 -11.55 -30.94
N CYS A 63 12.96 -10.27 -31.03
CA CYS A 63 13.95 -9.20 -31.08
C CYS A 63 14.87 -9.27 -29.83
N TYR A 64 16.16 -9.01 -30.02
CA TYR A 64 17.25 -9.12 -29.01
C TYR A 64 17.60 -10.56 -28.58
N TRP A 65 16.83 -11.55 -28.99
CA TRP A 65 17.09 -12.96 -28.75
C TRP A 65 17.43 -13.66 -30.06
N ASN A 66 18.18 -14.73 -29.93
CA ASN A 66 18.48 -15.62 -31.04
C ASN A 66 17.80 -16.97 -30.80
N GLY A 67 17.32 -17.56 -31.86
CA GLY A 67 16.66 -18.86 -31.81
C GLY A 67 17.47 -19.94 -32.51
N SER A 68 17.19 -21.21 -32.19
CA SER A 68 17.84 -22.37 -32.80
C SER A 68 17.25 -22.78 -34.15
N ASN A 69 16.45 -21.95 -34.80
CA ASN A 69 15.96 -22.23 -36.16
C ASN A 69 17.14 -22.41 -37.11
N VAL A 70 17.15 -23.52 -37.83
CA VAL A 70 18.24 -23.89 -38.74
C VAL A 70 17.71 -24.21 -40.09
N TYR A 71 18.56 -24.07 -41.09
CA TYR A 71 18.33 -24.60 -42.43
C TYR A 71 19.19 -25.85 -42.57
N GLN A 72 18.57 -26.98 -42.91
CA GLN A 72 19.27 -28.22 -43.09
C GLN A 72 19.00 -28.81 -44.46
N LYS A 73 20.07 -29.21 -45.12
CA LYS A 73 20.02 -29.85 -46.43
C LYS A 73 20.56 -31.28 -46.28
N VAL A 74 19.68 -32.25 -46.45
CA VAL A 74 20.09 -33.64 -46.46
C VAL A 74 20.65 -33.99 -47.82
N VAL A 75 21.95 -34.25 -47.86
CA VAL A 75 22.65 -34.58 -49.09
C VAL A 75 23.08 -36.02 -49.04
N THR A 76 22.71 -36.80 -50.02
CA THR A 76 23.14 -38.17 -50.20
C THR A 76 24.11 -38.30 -51.36
N LYS A 77 24.73 -39.47 -51.57
CA LYS A 77 25.54 -39.72 -52.75
C LYS A 77 24.79 -39.57 -54.10
N TYR A 78 23.48 -39.52 -54.03
CA TYR A 78 22.60 -39.32 -55.23
C TYR A 78 22.14 -37.87 -55.38
N GLY A 79 22.66 -36.93 -54.62
CA GLY A 79 22.31 -35.50 -54.68
C GLY A 79 21.54 -35.01 -53.46
N VAL A 80 20.85 -33.85 -53.62
CA VAL A 80 20.04 -33.26 -52.55
C VAL A 80 18.74 -34.02 -52.43
N PHE A 81 18.57 -34.70 -51.28
CA PHE A 81 17.41 -35.52 -51.02
C PHE A 81 16.24 -34.74 -50.39
N ALA A 82 16.56 -33.87 -49.50
CA ALA A 82 15.56 -33.01 -48.82
C ALA A 82 16.17 -31.67 -48.43
N LYS A 83 15.33 -30.65 -48.48
CA LYS A 83 15.58 -29.36 -47.81
C LYS A 83 14.59 -29.25 -46.69
N GLU A 84 15.09 -29.08 -45.49
CA GLU A 84 14.24 -28.89 -44.31
C GLU A 84 14.52 -27.57 -43.67
N GLU A 85 13.47 -26.91 -43.27
CA GLU A 85 13.48 -25.64 -42.55
C GLU A 85 12.71 -25.80 -41.23
N PRO A 86 13.23 -26.60 -40.29
CA PRO A 86 12.52 -26.85 -39.06
C PRO A 86 12.36 -25.61 -38.26
N LYS A 87 11.12 -25.31 -37.86
CA LYS A 87 10.77 -24.20 -37.03
C LYS A 87 10.81 -24.66 -35.57
N LEU A 88 12.00 -24.64 -34.97
CA LEU A 88 12.22 -24.98 -33.57
C LEU A 88 11.72 -23.91 -32.61
N VAL A 89 11.76 -22.65 -33.07
CA VAL A 89 11.33 -21.47 -32.32
C VAL A 89 10.18 -20.83 -33.07
N THR A 90 9.03 -20.71 -32.44
CA THR A 90 7.81 -20.11 -32.99
C THR A 90 7.13 -19.19 -31.97
N THR A 91 6.17 -18.39 -32.41
CA THR A 91 5.29 -17.64 -31.52
C THR A 91 4.22 -18.57 -30.92
N SER A 92 3.87 -18.34 -29.65
CA SER A 92 2.63 -18.79 -29.04
C SER A 92 1.95 -17.62 -28.34
N MET A 93 0.89 -17.91 -27.55
CA MET A 93 0.12 -16.88 -26.86
C MET A 93 -0.09 -17.29 -25.42
N ARG A 94 0.03 -16.29 -24.51
CA ARG A 94 -0.40 -16.37 -23.12
C ARG A 94 -1.46 -15.30 -22.90
N GLY A 95 -2.73 -15.67 -22.99
CA GLY A 95 -3.82 -14.71 -23.10
C GLY A 95 -3.65 -13.85 -24.36
N ASP A 96 -3.60 -12.54 -24.19
CA ASP A 96 -3.41 -11.54 -25.27
C ASP A 96 -1.94 -11.21 -25.55
N SER A 97 -0.99 -11.74 -24.75
CA SER A 97 0.45 -11.52 -24.90
C SER A 97 1.07 -12.58 -25.80
N LYS A 98 2.06 -12.20 -26.59
CA LYS A 98 2.86 -13.17 -27.35
C LYS A 98 3.86 -13.84 -26.42
N ALA A 99 4.14 -15.08 -26.71
CA ALA A 99 5.13 -15.89 -26.03
C ALA A 99 6.00 -16.63 -27.03
N VAL A 100 7.12 -17.16 -26.58
CA VAL A 100 7.98 -18.06 -27.37
C VAL A 100 7.53 -19.47 -27.15
N LYS A 101 7.45 -20.26 -28.22
CA LYS A 101 7.32 -21.71 -28.16
C LYS A 101 8.55 -22.39 -28.75
N LEU A 102 9.20 -23.16 -27.93
CA LEU A 102 10.33 -24.02 -28.27
C LEU A 102 9.82 -25.46 -28.47
N THR A 103 10.11 -26.07 -29.61
CA THR A 103 9.67 -27.44 -29.91
C THR A 103 10.82 -28.26 -30.42
N ASN A 104 11.22 -29.30 -29.71
CA ASN A 104 12.20 -30.25 -30.20
C ASN A 104 11.64 -31.00 -31.43
N THR A 105 12.29 -30.88 -32.54
CA THR A 105 11.78 -31.36 -33.82
C THR A 105 12.81 -32.25 -34.48
N TYR A 106 12.35 -33.36 -35.06
CA TYR A 106 13.21 -34.20 -35.86
C TYR A 106 13.59 -33.47 -37.17
N VAL A 107 14.89 -33.43 -37.40
CA VAL A 107 15.45 -32.84 -38.61
C VAL A 107 16.13 -33.90 -39.42
N GLY A 108 15.68 -34.11 -40.64
CA GLY A 108 16.21 -35.14 -41.55
C GLY A 108 15.15 -36.06 -42.13
N VAL A 109 15.57 -37.12 -42.75
CA VAL A 109 14.69 -38.07 -43.45
C VAL A 109 14.50 -39.31 -42.61
N LYS A 110 13.39 -39.41 -41.87
CA LYS A 110 13.08 -40.53 -40.97
C LYS A 110 13.16 -41.91 -41.66
N ILE A 111 12.63 -42.01 -42.88
CA ILE A 111 12.59 -43.30 -43.66
C ILE A 111 14.02 -43.81 -43.93
N LEU A 112 14.98 -42.90 -44.04
CA LEU A 112 16.37 -43.28 -44.31
C LEU A 112 17.22 -43.35 -43.02
N ASN A 113 16.64 -43.15 -41.88
CA ASN A 113 17.31 -43.01 -40.60
C ASN A 113 18.48 -42.00 -40.67
N LYS A 114 18.29 -40.90 -41.44
CA LYS A 114 19.24 -39.83 -41.66
C LYS A 114 18.71 -38.55 -41.04
N GLY A 115 19.15 -38.27 -39.85
CA GLY A 115 18.77 -37.10 -39.08
C GLY A 115 18.67 -37.40 -37.60
N SER A 116 18.38 -36.40 -36.82
CA SER A 116 18.23 -36.47 -35.36
C SER A 116 17.19 -35.47 -34.88
N VAL A 117 16.75 -35.62 -33.63
CA VAL A 117 15.97 -34.61 -32.96
C VAL A 117 16.89 -33.42 -32.65
N SER A 118 16.49 -32.24 -33.08
CA SER A 118 17.23 -31.02 -32.85
C SER A 118 16.67 -30.25 -31.65
N LEU A 119 17.56 -29.72 -30.86
CA LEU A 119 17.26 -28.93 -29.66
C LEU A 119 16.63 -27.60 -30.02
N ALA A 120 15.48 -27.30 -29.46
CA ALA A 120 14.88 -25.97 -29.52
C ALA A 120 15.31 -25.13 -28.33
N PHE A 121 15.93 -23.97 -28.61
CA PHE A 121 16.35 -23.02 -27.58
C PHE A 121 16.32 -21.59 -28.10
N ILE A 122 16.32 -20.64 -27.16
CA ILE A 122 16.62 -19.23 -27.39
C ILE A 122 17.78 -18.82 -26.47
N ASN A 123 18.56 -17.82 -26.90
CA ASN A 123 19.56 -17.17 -26.05
C ASN A 123 19.54 -15.67 -26.22
N PHE A 124 19.89 -14.96 -25.15
CA PHE A 124 20.08 -13.52 -25.15
C PHE A 124 21.54 -13.18 -25.36
N ALA A 125 21.90 -12.97 -26.62
CA ALA A 125 23.30 -12.70 -26.99
C ALA A 125 23.39 -11.90 -28.30
N THR A 126 24.38 -11.04 -28.35
CA THR A 126 24.86 -10.39 -29.58
C THR A 126 26.37 -10.34 -29.56
N PRO A 127 27.09 -10.69 -30.64
CA PRO A 127 26.58 -11.33 -31.84
C PRO A 127 26.22 -12.79 -31.65
N TRP A 128 25.27 -13.29 -32.44
CA TRP A 128 24.96 -14.69 -32.48
C TRP A 128 25.98 -15.45 -33.33
N VAL A 129 26.52 -16.51 -32.78
CA VAL A 129 27.39 -17.41 -33.52
C VAL A 129 26.90 -18.83 -33.32
N PHE A 130 26.36 -19.41 -34.35
CA PHE A 130 26.01 -20.80 -34.40
C PHE A 130 26.68 -21.45 -35.62
N ALA A 131 27.57 -22.38 -35.38
CA ALA A 131 28.24 -23.11 -36.44
C ALA A 131 27.77 -24.55 -36.45
N ILE A 132 27.10 -24.96 -37.52
CA ILE A 132 26.80 -26.32 -37.83
C ILE A 132 27.73 -26.76 -38.97
N GLU A 133 28.70 -27.61 -38.69
CA GLU A 133 29.57 -28.06 -39.75
C GLU A 133 29.14 -29.40 -40.36
N ASP A 134 28.95 -30.40 -39.55
CA ASP A 134 28.59 -31.71 -39.99
C ASP A 134 27.48 -32.29 -39.10
N ILE A 135 26.55 -33.02 -39.67
CA ILE A 135 25.47 -33.67 -38.94
C ILE A 135 26.01 -34.62 -37.86
N ASP A 136 27.19 -35.16 -38.09
CA ASP A 136 27.81 -36.13 -37.17
C ASP A 136 28.74 -35.45 -36.12
N ALA A 137 28.97 -34.13 -36.24
CA ALA A 137 29.89 -33.39 -35.37
C ALA A 137 29.31 -32.06 -34.85
N CYS A 138 28.01 -31.84 -34.98
CA CYS A 138 27.35 -30.63 -34.52
C CYS A 138 27.22 -30.61 -33.02
N ASP A 139 28.15 -29.99 -32.41
CA ASP A 139 28.07 -29.56 -31.05
C ASP A 139 28.07 -28.02 -31.00
N GLY A 140 27.01 -27.44 -31.55
CA GLY A 140 26.86 -25.97 -31.59
C GLY A 140 26.58 -25.40 -30.24
N GLY A 141 27.40 -24.48 -29.79
CA GLY A 141 27.17 -23.68 -28.60
C GLY A 141 26.69 -22.27 -28.96
N VAL A 142 26.29 -21.51 -28.00
CA VAL A 142 25.93 -20.12 -28.15
C VAL A 142 27.00 -19.24 -27.54
N TYR A 143 27.41 -18.25 -28.30
CA TYR A 143 28.37 -17.27 -27.85
C TYR A 143 27.57 -16.06 -27.34
N GLY A 144 27.54 -15.91 -25.99
CA GLY A 144 27.14 -14.66 -25.34
C GLY A 144 28.19 -13.60 -25.69
N ASP A 145 28.28 -12.56 -25.22
CA ASP A 145 29.22 -11.43 -25.26
C ASP A 145 28.47 -10.12 -25.15
N THR A 146 27.24 -10.19 -24.67
CA THR A 146 26.47 -9.00 -24.36
C THR A 146 27.12 -8.31 -23.19
N THR A 147 27.47 -7.04 -23.33
CA THR A 147 28.00 -6.22 -22.25
C THR A 147 26.98 -6.10 -21.14
N PHE A 148 27.39 -6.45 -19.91
CA PHE A 148 26.52 -6.43 -18.75
C PHE A 148 27.33 -6.23 -17.48
N THR A 149 26.97 -5.25 -16.67
CA THR A 149 27.77 -4.85 -15.48
C THR A 149 27.00 -4.94 -14.17
N TYR A 150 25.76 -5.40 -14.23
CA TYR A 150 24.87 -5.51 -13.05
C TYR A 150 25.01 -6.87 -12.39
N LYS A 151 24.56 -6.94 -11.14
CA LYS A 151 24.53 -8.16 -10.33
C LYS A 151 23.09 -8.54 -10.00
N PRO A 152 22.37 -9.22 -10.91
CA PRO A 152 21.02 -9.72 -10.61
C PRO A 152 21.11 -10.87 -9.60
N ASP A 153 20.09 -10.97 -8.74
CA ASP A 153 20.00 -11.99 -7.70
C ASP A 153 19.28 -13.24 -8.15
N ALA A 154 18.38 -13.11 -9.14
CA ALA A 154 17.67 -14.22 -9.75
C ALA A 154 17.32 -13.89 -11.20
N ILE A 155 16.99 -14.92 -11.97
CA ILE A 155 16.25 -14.83 -13.22
C ILE A 155 14.87 -15.44 -13.00
N LYS A 156 13.83 -14.76 -13.48
CA LYS A 156 12.45 -15.28 -13.45
C LYS A 156 11.80 -15.19 -14.80
N GLY A 157 10.77 -16.00 -15.01
CA GLY A 157 9.94 -15.98 -16.20
C GLY A 157 8.68 -16.79 -15.98
N ILE A 158 7.77 -16.74 -16.93
CA ILE A 158 6.55 -17.52 -16.92
C ILE A 158 6.67 -18.61 -17.97
N PHE A 159 6.59 -19.84 -17.53
CA PHE A 159 6.90 -21.02 -18.33
C PHE A 159 5.70 -21.98 -18.39
N LYS A 160 5.56 -22.65 -19.53
CA LYS A 160 4.64 -23.78 -19.69
C LYS A 160 5.37 -24.92 -20.37
N ARG A 161 5.48 -26.06 -19.69
CA ARG A 161 6.25 -27.22 -20.16
C ARG A 161 5.34 -28.36 -20.50
N THR A 162 5.51 -28.96 -21.69
CA THR A 162 4.88 -30.19 -22.08
C THR A 162 5.96 -31.14 -22.57
N GLN A 163 6.05 -32.32 -21.95
CA GLN A 163 6.97 -33.35 -22.36
C GLN A 163 6.48 -34.07 -23.65
N GLY A 164 7.42 -34.51 -24.45
CA GLY A 164 7.14 -35.37 -25.58
C GLY A 164 6.89 -36.83 -25.16
N ASN A 165 7.30 -37.78 -25.99
CA ASN A 165 7.01 -39.20 -25.77
C ASN A 165 7.84 -39.87 -24.66
N ALA A 166 8.79 -39.17 -24.06
CA ALA A 166 9.61 -39.63 -22.96
C ALA A 166 9.97 -38.47 -22.03
N PRO A 167 10.32 -38.72 -20.74
CA PRO A 167 10.74 -37.70 -19.80
C PRO A 167 12.05 -37.05 -20.26
N GLU A 168 12.08 -35.73 -20.26
CA GLU A 168 13.29 -34.90 -20.38
C GLU A 168 13.08 -33.55 -19.69
N ASN A 169 14.19 -32.90 -19.27
CA ASN A 169 14.13 -31.64 -18.57
C ASN A 169 14.36 -30.47 -19.53
N ALA A 170 13.58 -29.41 -19.37
CA ALA A 170 13.90 -28.08 -19.90
C ALA A 170 14.94 -27.41 -19.01
N HIS A 171 15.72 -26.47 -19.56
CA HIS A 171 16.75 -25.74 -18.82
C HIS A 171 16.57 -24.23 -18.91
N ILE A 172 16.85 -23.56 -17.80
CA ILE A 172 17.05 -22.11 -17.68
C ILE A 172 18.49 -21.90 -17.20
N ILE A 173 19.31 -21.29 -18.03
CA ILE A 173 20.74 -21.09 -17.79
C ILE A 173 21.02 -19.59 -17.89
N ALA A 174 21.68 -19.02 -16.90
CA ALA A 174 22.27 -17.68 -16.99
C ALA A 174 23.68 -17.72 -16.44
N TYR A 175 24.60 -17.01 -17.07
CA TYR A 175 25.95 -16.90 -16.58
C TYR A 175 26.54 -15.54 -16.88
N PHE A 176 27.37 -15.08 -15.95
CA PHE A 176 27.98 -13.76 -15.93
C PHE A 176 29.46 -13.88 -15.71
N TRP A 177 30.27 -13.23 -16.55
CA TRP A 177 31.71 -13.36 -16.48
C TRP A 177 32.44 -12.07 -16.82
N THR A 178 33.72 -12.06 -16.61
CA THR A 178 34.67 -11.03 -17.06
C THR A 178 35.85 -11.66 -17.77
N GLY A 179 36.57 -10.88 -18.56
CA GLY A 179 37.68 -11.37 -19.33
C GLY A 179 37.27 -12.20 -20.55
N THR A 180 38.17 -13.06 -21.02
CA THR A 180 38.00 -13.86 -22.24
C THR A 180 38.27 -15.32 -21.96
N PHE A 181 37.27 -16.15 -22.28
CA PHE A 181 37.44 -17.60 -22.30
C PHE A 181 37.76 -18.07 -23.72
N LYS A 182 38.70 -18.99 -23.83
CA LYS A 182 39.07 -19.63 -25.08
C LYS A 182 38.98 -21.14 -24.89
N SER A 183 38.14 -21.78 -25.68
CA SER A 183 38.03 -23.22 -25.73
C SER A 183 38.50 -23.71 -27.10
N PRO A 184 39.66 -24.33 -27.18
CA PRO A 184 40.21 -24.81 -28.43
C PRO A 184 39.68 -26.20 -28.78
N ILE A 185 38.40 -26.42 -28.79
CA ILE A 185 37.85 -27.64 -29.31
C ILE A 185 38.09 -27.67 -30.81
N ALA A 186 39.15 -28.33 -31.19
CA ALA A 186 39.41 -28.66 -32.58
C ALA A 186 38.36 -29.71 -33.01
N GLN A 187 37.34 -29.25 -33.70
CA GLN A 187 36.45 -30.21 -34.40
C GLN A 187 37.21 -30.75 -35.59
N THR A 188 37.37 -32.04 -35.58
CA THR A 188 37.84 -32.78 -36.75
C THR A 188 36.72 -32.77 -37.76
N GLY A 189 36.88 -32.07 -38.85
CA GLY A 189 35.96 -32.16 -39.98
C GLY A 189 35.87 -33.62 -40.43
N SER A 190 34.77 -34.03 -41.01
CA SER A 190 34.53 -35.37 -41.50
C SER A 190 35.52 -35.82 -42.59
N ASP A 191 36.45 -34.96 -42.98
CA ASP A 191 37.61 -35.26 -43.85
C ASP A 191 38.89 -35.53 -43.06
N GLY A 192 38.82 -35.58 -41.72
CA GLY A 192 40.00 -35.78 -40.85
C GLY A 192 40.88 -34.57 -40.70
N LYS A 193 40.49 -33.42 -41.21
CA LYS A 193 41.25 -32.14 -41.08
C LYS A 193 40.68 -31.32 -39.95
N ASN A 194 41.55 -30.80 -39.10
CA ASN A 194 41.18 -29.81 -38.10
C ASN A 194 40.75 -28.55 -38.80
N SER A 195 39.47 -28.19 -38.66
CA SER A 195 39.00 -26.89 -39.06
C SER A 195 39.16 -25.95 -37.86
N THR A 196 39.92 -24.88 -38.03
CA THR A 196 39.95 -23.76 -37.06
C THR A 196 38.62 -23.07 -37.14
N ARG A 197 37.75 -23.42 -36.21
CA ARG A 197 36.47 -22.77 -36.10
C ARG A 197 36.48 -21.69 -35.07
N ILE A 198 35.63 -20.75 -35.32
CA ILE A 198 35.19 -19.79 -34.30
C ILE A 198 34.68 -20.60 -33.12
N GLN A 199 35.12 -20.24 -31.94
CA GLN A 199 34.79 -20.93 -30.71
C GLN A 199 33.28 -20.90 -30.46
N THR A 200 32.65 -22.03 -30.60
CA THR A 200 31.23 -22.18 -30.39
C THR A 200 30.89 -22.68 -28.99
N ASP A 201 31.89 -23.08 -28.21
CA ASP A 201 31.73 -23.69 -26.89
C ASP A 201 32.20 -22.77 -25.75
N VAL A 202 32.09 -21.48 -25.97
CA VAL A 202 32.45 -20.49 -24.92
C VAL A 202 31.53 -20.65 -23.69
N ASP A 203 30.27 -20.97 -23.89
CA ASP A 203 29.31 -21.27 -22.84
C ASP A 203 29.78 -22.41 -21.92
N ARG A 204 30.29 -23.52 -22.51
CA ARG A 204 30.87 -24.62 -21.74
C ARG A 204 32.09 -24.22 -20.98
N ALA A 205 32.99 -23.45 -21.62
CA ALA A 205 34.21 -22.95 -21.02
C ALA A 205 33.90 -22.02 -19.83
N VAL A 206 32.98 -21.07 -20.01
CA VAL A 206 32.56 -20.15 -18.96
C VAL A 206 31.95 -20.88 -17.79
N MET A 207 31.09 -21.87 -18.06
CA MET A 207 30.45 -22.68 -17.03
C MET A 207 31.36 -23.74 -16.40
N GLY A 208 32.61 -23.85 -16.85
CA GLY A 208 33.60 -24.82 -16.33
C GLY A 208 33.21 -26.26 -16.56
N ARG A 209 32.55 -26.56 -17.68
CA ARG A 209 32.09 -27.93 -17.98
C ARG A 209 33.24 -28.83 -18.42
N PRO A 210 33.21 -30.13 -18.02
CA PRO A 210 34.28 -31.06 -18.38
C PRO A 210 34.49 -31.24 -19.89
N ASP A 211 33.40 -31.09 -20.66
CA ASP A 211 33.38 -31.22 -22.10
C ASP A 211 33.85 -29.98 -22.87
N ALA A 212 34.21 -28.91 -22.15
CA ALA A 212 34.78 -27.70 -22.75
C ALA A 212 36.24 -27.87 -23.27
N GLY A 213 36.89 -28.97 -22.98
CA GLY A 213 38.29 -29.17 -23.28
C GLY A 213 39.23 -28.30 -22.46
N THR A 214 40.46 -28.06 -22.93
CA THR A 214 41.41 -27.21 -22.22
C THR A 214 41.06 -25.75 -22.42
N VAL A 215 40.48 -25.15 -21.41
CA VAL A 215 40.09 -23.74 -21.41
C VAL A 215 41.31 -22.87 -21.15
N THR A 216 41.49 -21.83 -21.95
CA THR A 216 42.53 -20.82 -21.78
C THR A 216 41.96 -19.40 -21.79
N GLY A 217 42.77 -18.42 -21.40
CA GLY A 217 42.36 -17.02 -21.32
C GLY A 217 42.36 -16.50 -19.89
N ASP A 218 41.96 -15.28 -19.72
CA ASP A 218 41.87 -14.55 -18.44
C ASP A 218 40.46 -14.47 -17.86
N GLY A 219 39.55 -15.23 -18.47
CA GLY A 219 38.14 -15.27 -18.13
C GLY A 219 37.90 -15.75 -16.70
N LYS A 220 36.96 -15.13 -16.01
CA LYS A 220 36.52 -15.51 -14.68
C LYS A 220 34.99 -15.54 -14.64
N LEU A 221 34.44 -16.67 -14.28
CA LEU A 221 33.00 -16.80 -13.98
C LEU A 221 32.69 -16.04 -12.69
N ILE A 222 31.76 -15.10 -12.76
CA ILE A 222 31.35 -14.27 -11.63
C ILE A 222 30.14 -14.90 -10.95
N ALA A 223 29.11 -15.25 -11.72
CA ALA A 223 27.88 -15.83 -11.23
C ALA A 223 27.21 -16.70 -12.30
N SER A 224 26.40 -17.65 -11.88
CA SER A 224 25.63 -18.49 -12.81
C SER A 224 24.42 -19.12 -12.15
N CYS A 225 23.45 -19.53 -12.97
CA CYS A 225 22.46 -20.54 -12.62
C CYS A 225 22.34 -21.56 -13.77
N ASP A 226 21.97 -22.78 -13.43
CA ASP A 226 21.65 -23.86 -14.37
C ASP A 226 20.53 -24.68 -13.74
N TYR A 227 19.29 -24.37 -14.14
CA TYR A 227 18.10 -24.93 -13.53
C TYR A 227 17.36 -25.83 -14.52
N ALA A 228 17.19 -27.09 -14.15
CA ALA A 228 16.51 -28.11 -14.93
C ALA A 228 15.13 -28.43 -14.31
N PHE A 229 14.09 -28.50 -15.13
CA PHE A 229 12.74 -28.87 -14.68
C PHE A 229 12.01 -29.71 -15.71
N ALA A 230 11.28 -30.74 -15.25
CA ALA A 230 10.59 -31.69 -16.10
C ALA A 230 9.20 -31.23 -16.53
N THR A 231 8.47 -30.56 -15.64
CA THR A 231 7.08 -30.16 -15.86
C THR A 231 6.82 -28.82 -15.15
N THR A 232 5.80 -28.10 -15.58
CA THR A 232 5.18 -27.01 -14.85
C THR A 232 3.92 -27.49 -14.14
N LYS A 233 3.44 -26.76 -13.15
CA LYS A 233 2.25 -27.10 -12.39
C LYS A 233 1.04 -27.31 -13.31
N ASN A 234 0.45 -28.48 -13.26
CA ASN A 234 -0.68 -28.89 -14.12
C ASN A 234 -0.40 -28.80 -15.63
N ASN A 235 0.85 -28.82 -16.07
CA ASN A 235 1.27 -28.55 -17.45
C ASN A 235 0.75 -27.20 -18.00
N ASP A 236 0.56 -26.23 -17.12
CA ASP A 236 0.10 -24.89 -17.48
C ASP A 236 1.16 -23.83 -17.14
N TRP A 237 0.84 -22.55 -17.36
CA TRP A 237 1.74 -21.44 -17.10
C TRP A 237 2.06 -21.31 -15.61
N GLU A 238 3.35 -21.23 -15.31
CA GLU A 238 3.90 -21.14 -13.96
C GLU A 238 5.04 -20.13 -13.93
N GLU A 239 5.06 -19.24 -12.92
CA GLU A 239 6.23 -18.42 -12.67
C GLU A 239 7.33 -19.27 -12.01
N ILE A 240 8.52 -19.27 -12.63
CA ILE A 240 9.70 -19.92 -12.08
C ILE A 240 10.74 -18.83 -11.79
N VAL A 241 11.23 -18.80 -10.56
CA VAL A 241 12.30 -17.89 -10.09
C VAL A 241 13.53 -18.73 -9.77
N VAL A 242 14.62 -18.49 -10.49
CA VAL A 242 15.88 -19.25 -10.35
C VAL A 242 16.93 -18.33 -9.73
N PRO A 243 17.40 -18.61 -8.51
CA PRO A 243 18.49 -17.86 -7.89
C PRO A 243 19.78 -17.95 -8.71
N ILE A 244 20.54 -16.86 -8.72
CA ILE A 244 21.87 -16.79 -9.35
C ILE A 244 22.92 -16.95 -8.27
N ASP A 245 23.77 -17.95 -8.44
CA ASP A 245 24.84 -18.29 -7.50
C ASP A 245 26.13 -17.51 -7.86
N TYR A 246 26.57 -16.65 -6.94
CA TYR A 246 27.76 -15.84 -7.08
C TYR A 246 29.01 -16.57 -6.62
N LYS A 247 29.96 -16.77 -7.53
CA LYS A 247 31.29 -17.36 -7.24
C LYS A 247 32.28 -16.26 -6.77
N LEU A 248 32.09 -15.03 -7.28
CA LEU A 248 32.88 -13.85 -6.93
C LEU A 248 31.96 -12.68 -6.59
N THR A 249 31.82 -12.36 -5.32
CA THR A 249 30.93 -11.33 -4.84
C THR A 249 31.43 -9.91 -5.04
N ASP A 250 32.77 -9.73 -5.02
CA ASP A 250 33.42 -8.41 -5.05
C ASP A 250 33.73 -7.92 -6.46
N VAL A 251 33.52 -8.75 -7.47
CA VAL A 251 33.80 -8.44 -8.88
C VAL A 251 32.49 -8.24 -9.63
N ALA A 252 32.39 -7.15 -10.39
CA ALA A 252 31.30 -6.95 -11.31
C ALA A 252 31.52 -7.74 -12.60
N PRO A 253 30.50 -8.33 -13.20
CA PRO A 253 30.59 -8.92 -14.53
C PRO A 253 30.83 -7.84 -15.58
N THR A 254 31.34 -8.22 -16.72
CA THR A 254 31.38 -7.37 -17.92
C THR A 254 30.58 -7.93 -19.07
N LYS A 255 30.21 -9.20 -18.96
CA LYS A 255 29.49 -9.96 -20.01
C LYS A 255 28.47 -10.89 -19.38
N MET A 256 27.44 -11.21 -20.15
CA MET A 256 26.43 -12.19 -19.78
C MET A 256 25.91 -13.00 -20.96
N ASN A 257 25.28 -14.13 -20.67
CA ASN A 257 24.36 -14.83 -21.56
C ASN A 257 23.22 -15.46 -20.77
N VAL A 258 22.08 -15.61 -21.42
CA VAL A 258 20.92 -16.34 -20.93
C VAL A 258 20.53 -17.34 -21.99
N ILE A 259 20.31 -18.59 -21.60
CA ILE A 259 19.88 -19.68 -22.49
C ILE A 259 18.65 -20.34 -21.88
N ILE A 260 17.61 -20.48 -22.69
CA ILE A 260 16.39 -21.19 -22.33
C ILE A 260 16.15 -22.29 -23.37
N SER A 261 16.07 -23.52 -22.93
CA SER A 261 15.97 -24.66 -23.83
C SER A 261 14.88 -25.65 -23.42
N SER A 262 14.27 -26.29 -24.42
CA SER A 262 13.22 -27.29 -24.23
C SER A 262 13.72 -28.66 -23.83
N ALA A 263 15.04 -28.87 -23.80
CA ALA A 263 15.68 -30.08 -23.32
C ALA A 263 17.03 -29.75 -22.66
N ASP A 264 17.74 -30.76 -22.16
CA ASP A 264 19.09 -30.59 -21.62
C ASP A 264 20.00 -29.89 -22.65
N TYR A 265 20.41 -28.69 -22.36
CA TYR A 265 21.25 -27.91 -23.26
C TYR A 265 22.66 -28.51 -23.39
N TRP A 266 23.16 -29.13 -22.34
CA TRP A 266 24.54 -29.62 -22.27
C TRP A 266 24.71 -31.00 -22.89
N THR A 267 23.73 -31.92 -22.64
CA THR A 267 23.78 -33.28 -23.10
C THR A 267 22.72 -33.52 -24.18
N ARG A 268 23.10 -33.30 -25.42
CA ARG A 268 22.16 -33.39 -26.56
C ARG A 268 21.92 -34.82 -27.06
N ALA A 269 22.36 -35.81 -26.33
CA ALA A 269 22.04 -37.20 -26.60
C ALA A 269 20.63 -37.53 -26.08
N ASN A 270 19.85 -38.26 -26.87
CA ASN A 270 18.51 -38.75 -26.50
C ASN A 270 17.43 -37.66 -26.30
N MET A 271 17.50 -36.56 -27.04
CA MET A 271 16.43 -35.57 -27.06
C MET A 271 15.12 -36.16 -27.54
N VAL A 272 14.04 -35.75 -26.90
CA VAL A 272 12.69 -36.28 -27.18
C VAL A 272 11.97 -35.36 -28.17
N GLU A 273 11.53 -35.95 -29.28
CA GLU A 273 10.73 -35.23 -30.28
C GLU A 273 9.41 -34.78 -29.68
N ASN A 274 8.95 -33.55 -30.04
CA ASN A 274 7.72 -32.94 -29.60
C ASN A 274 7.69 -32.48 -28.11
N SER A 275 8.78 -32.56 -27.42
CA SER A 275 8.88 -31.80 -26.15
C SER A 275 8.80 -30.32 -26.43
N THR A 276 7.95 -29.58 -25.68
CA THR A 276 7.75 -28.16 -25.88
C THR A 276 7.97 -27.38 -24.58
N LEU A 277 8.52 -26.19 -24.74
CA LEU A 277 8.59 -25.18 -23.68
C LEU A 277 8.05 -23.84 -24.21
N GLU A 278 7.00 -23.34 -23.61
CA GLU A 278 6.49 -22.00 -23.87
C GLU A 278 7.03 -21.06 -22.80
N VAL A 279 7.43 -19.83 -23.21
CA VAL A 279 8.19 -18.89 -22.37
C VAL A 279 7.67 -17.48 -22.57
N ASP A 280 7.44 -16.77 -21.48
CA ASP A 280 7.02 -15.36 -21.46
C ASP A 280 7.60 -14.62 -20.23
N ASP A 281 7.63 -13.29 -20.27
CA ASP A 281 8.00 -12.39 -19.17
C ASP A 281 9.34 -12.74 -18.47
N VAL A 282 10.40 -12.99 -19.27
CA VAL A 282 11.73 -13.33 -18.73
C VAL A 282 12.48 -12.09 -18.31
N GLN A 283 12.84 -12.00 -17.02
CA GLN A 283 13.50 -10.82 -16.47
C GLN A 283 14.47 -11.16 -15.34
N PHE A 284 15.43 -10.25 -15.10
CA PHE A 284 16.28 -10.32 -13.92
C PHE A 284 15.58 -9.71 -12.70
N VAL A 285 15.88 -10.29 -11.55
CA VAL A 285 15.39 -9.82 -10.23
C VAL A 285 16.58 -9.25 -9.45
N TYR A 286 16.38 -8.08 -8.88
CA TYR A 286 17.36 -7.41 -8.03
C TYR A 286 16.76 -7.23 -6.64
N TYR A 287 17.32 -7.92 -5.65
CA TYR A 287 16.84 -7.79 -4.29
C TYR A 287 17.39 -6.51 -3.65
N HIS A 288 16.52 -5.82 -2.94
CA HIS A 288 16.82 -4.58 -2.23
C HIS A 288 16.28 -4.63 -0.80
N ALA A 289 16.48 -5.73 -0.10
CA ALA A 289 16.00 -5.98 1.25
C ALA A 289 17.15 -6.35 2.19
N LEU A 290 16.93 -6.16 3.49
CA LEU A 290 17.74 -6.76 4.53
C LEU A 290 17.20 -8.16 4.86
N GLU A 291 18.08 -9.08 5.24
CA GLU A 291 17.71 -10.35 5.88
C GLU A 291 17.62 -10.18 7.38
N SER A 292 18.59 -9.50 7.95
CA SER A 292 18.67 -9.25 9.39
C SER A 292 19.49 -7.99 9.69
N ILE A 293 19.28 -7.48 10.91
CA ILE A 293 20.18 -6.52 11.53
C ILE A 293 20.71 -7.08 12.84
N THR A 294 21.89 -6.65 13.23
CA THR A 294 22.47 -7.00 14.54
C THR A 294 23.00 -5.74 15.21
N TYR A 295 22.58 -5.53 16.46
CA TYR A 295 23.09 -4.47 17.32
C TYR A 295 23.56 -5.08 18.65
N LYS A 296 24.87 -4.94 18.94
CA LYS A 296 25.49 -5.44 20.19
C LYS A 296 25.09 -6.88 20.54
N GLY A 297 25.05 -7.77 19.53
CA GLY A 297 24.74 -9.20 19.71
C GLY A 297 23.26 -9.56 19.69
N LYS A 298 22.34 -8.59 19.68
CA LYS A 298 20.90 -8.84 19.43
C LYS A 298 20.63 -8.80 17.93
N THR A 299 20.10 -9.87 17.38
CA THR A 299 19.74 -9.96 15.96
C THR A 299 18.22 -9.88 15.81
N ILE A 300 17.78 -9.03 14.87
CA ILE A 300 16.38 -8.91 14.43
C ILE A 300 16.32 -9.38 12.98
N LYS A 301 15.50 -10.40 12.71
CA LYS A 301 15.21 -10.84 11.34
C LYS A 301 14.17 -9.92 10.73
N MET A 302 14.34 -9.60 9.46
CA MET A 302 13.38 -8.78 8.74
C MET A 302 12.19 -9.63 8.30
N GLU A 303 10.99 -9.09 8.45
CA GLU A 303 9.73 -9.68 8.02
C GLU A 303 9.30 -9.07 6.68
N GLU A 304 8.73 -9.87 5.80
CA GLU A 304 8.25 -9.39 4.51
C GLU A 304 7.14 -8.35 4.68
N GLY A 305 7.24 -7.25 3.94
CA GLY A 305 6.28 -6.14 4.02
C GLY A 305 6.39 -5.24 5.25
N LYS A 306 7.32 -5.53 6.19
CA LYS A 306 7.51 -4.73 7.40
C LYS A 306 8.77 -3.89 7.31
N ASN A 307 8.60 -2.58 7.39
CA ASN A 307 9.69 -1.62 7.24
C ASN A 307 9.99 -0.81 8.51
N PHE A 308 9.19 -1.01 9.57
CA PHE A 308 9.38 -0.34 10.84
C PHE A 308 9.61 -1.34 11.97
N TYR A 309 10.64 -1.08 12.78
CA TYR A 309 11.06 -1.94 13.90
C TYR A 309 11.44 -1.10 15.11
N ASN A 310 11.26 -1.67 16.29
CA ASN A 310 11.76 -1.09 17.53
C ASN A 310 13.11 -1.72 17.89
N LEU A 311 14.13 -0.88 18.06
CA LEU A 311 15.44 -1.27 18.57
C LEU A 311 15.52 -0.87 20.05
N LEU A 312 15.23 -1.81 20.94
CA LEU A 312 15.18 -1.56 22.37
C LEU A 312 16.55 -1.78 23.00
N ILE A 313 17.10 -0.71 23.61
CA ILE A 313 18.42 -0.67 24.21
C ILE A 313 18.40 0.13 25.52
N ASP A 314 19.37 -0.11 26.40
CA ASP A 314 19.47 0.54 27.71
C ASP A 314 20.54 1.65 27.78
N GLU A 315 21.21 1.94 26.70
CA GLU A 315 22.32 2.87 26.58
C GLU A 315 22.25 3.68 25.29
N ASP A 316 23.07 4.71 25.18
CA ASP A 316 23.13 5.56 23.99
C ASP A 316 23.40 4.75 22.71
N PHE A 317 22.69 5.10 21.65
CA PHE A 317 22.83 4.42 20.37
C PHE A 317 24.13 4.81 19.67
N ASP A 318 24.91 3.81 19.32
CA ASP A 318 26.15 3.96 18.53
C ASP A 318 25.98 3.27 17.17
N ILE A 319 25.79 4.06 16.12
CA ILE A 319 25.61 3.57 14.73
C ILE A 319 26.80 2.70 14.26
N SER A 320 27.99 2.85 14.84
CA SER A 320 29.15 2.03 14.49
C SER A 320 29.02 0.56 14.93
N LYS A 321 28.16 0.29 15.90
CA LYS A 321 27.86 -1.05 16.42
C LYS A 321 26.70 -1.74 15.70
N PHE A 322 26.07 -1.03 14.78
CA PHE A 322 24.97 -1.57 13.96
C PHE A 322 25.54 -2.28 12.73
N SER A 323 25.25 -3.54 12.58
CA SER A 323 25.55 -4.37 11.42
C SER A 323 24.29 -4.97 10.81
N TYR A 324 24.40 -5.45 9.60
CA TYR A 324 23.28 -5.99 8.83
C TYR A 324 23.72 -7.08 7.87
N GLU A 325 22.79 -7.95 7.51
CA GLU A 325 22.87 -8.86 6.38
C GLU A 325 21.87 -8.44 5.32
N LYS A 326 22.34 -8.31 4.07
CA LYS A 326 21.52 -7.89 2.94
C LYS A 326 21.16 -9.07 2.06
N LYS A 327 19.99 -9.05 1.47
CA LYS A 327 19.49 -10.10 0.59
C LYS A 327 20.08 -10.02 -0.82
N GLY A 328 20.32 -8.84 -1.35
CA GLY A 328 20.82 -8.64 -2.71
C GLY A 328 22.36 -8.65 -2.80
N ALA A 329 22.95 -9.46 -3.67
CA ALA A 329 24.40 -9.53 -3.86
C ALA A 329 25.01 -8.20 -4.30
N GLY A 330 24.32 -7.48 -5.19
CA GLY A 330 24.72 -6.16 -5.69
C GLY A 330 24.09 -4.98 -4.95
N ALA A 331 23.24 -5.21 -3.96
CA ALA A 331 22.55 -4.13 -3.24
C ALA A 331 23.53 -3.26 -2.43
N THR A 332 23.23 -1.98 -2.36
CA THR A 332 23.96 -1.00 -1.53
C THR A 332 23.12 -0.60 -0.33
N VAL A 333 23.75 -0.30 0.79
CA VAL A 333 23.08 0.05 2.04
C VAL A 333 23.65 1.36 2.56
N GLU A 334 22.74 2.33 2.78
CA GLU A 334 23.02 3.61 3.40
C GLU A 334 22.39 3.65 4.77
N LYS A 335 23.05 4.25 5.77
CA LYS A 335 22.56 4.36 7.14
C LYS A 335 22.63 5.80 7.61
N SER A 336 21.58 6.29 8.26
CA SER A 336 21.57 7.57 8.93
C SER A 336 20.80 7.49 10.25
N PHE A 337 21.26 8.19 11.28
CA PHE A 337 20.60 8.27 12.56
C PHE A 337 20.20 9.71 12.87
N ASP A 338 18.90 9.90 13.15
CA ASP A 338 18.37 11.17 13.63
C ASP A 338 18.23 11.11 15.17
N PRO A 339 19.09 11.81 15.91
CA PRO A 339 19.03 11.82 17.37
C PRO A 339 17.80 12.57 17.93
N LYS A 340 17.19 13.47 17.14
CA LYS A 340 15.97 14.15 17.58
C LYS A 340 14.77 13.21 17.57
N LEU A 341 14.67 12.36 16.56
CA LEU A 341 13.61 11.37 16.43
C LEU A 341 13.97 10.03 17.06
N GLN A 342 15.22 9.85 17.52
CA GLN A 342 15.76 8.55 17.94
C GLN A 342 15.49 7.47 16.87
N MET A 343 15.71 7.82 15.60
CA MET A 343 15.36 7.01 14.45
C MET A 343 16.59 6.68 13.61
N LEU A 344 16.90 5.41 13.49
CA LEU A 344 17.85 4.91 12.50
C LEU A 344 17.10 4.59 11.22
N THR A 345 17.51 5.22 10.13
CA THR A 345 17.03 4.93 8.78
C THR A 345 18.09 4.13 8.03
N VAL A 346 17.68 3.02 7.45
CA VAL A 346 18.53 2.15 6.62
C VAL A 346 17.88 2.03 5.25
N THR A 347 18.54 2.59 4.24
CA THR A 347 18.08 2.56 2.85
C THR A 347 18.85 1.49 2.09
N VAL A 348 18.16 0.51 1.56
CA VAL A 348 18.72 -0.57 0.74
C VAL A 348 18.30 -0.33 -0.70
N LYS A 349 19.29 -0.10 -1.56
CA LYS A 349 19.09 0.11 -2.99
C LYS A 349 19.54 -1.12 -3.76
N GLY A 350 18.68 -1.64 -4.63
CA GLY A 350 19.04 -2.72 -5.55
C GLY A 350 20.14 -2.30 -6.50
N ASN A 351 20.81 -3.27 -7.11
CA ASN A 351 21.91 -2.96 -8.03
C ASN A 351 21.46 -2.20 -9.28
N ASP A 352 20.19 -2.28 -9.62
CA ASP A 352 19.55 -1.58 -10.74
C ASP A 352 18.93 -0.22 -10.36
N TYR A 353 19.09 0.25 -9.13
CA TYR A 353 18.42 1.46 -8.61
C TYR A 353 18.59 2.72 -9.48
N ASN A 354 19.76 2.87 -10.12
CA ASN A 354 20.04 4.02 -10.98
C ASN A 354 19.15 4.11 -12.24
N VAL A 355 18.51 3.01 -12.62
CA VAL A 355 17.59 2.92 -13.77
C VAL A 355 16.19 2.51 -13.36
N ASN A 356 16.04 1.92 -12.19
CA ASN A 356 14.78 1.57 -11.58
C ASN A 356 14.69 2.19 -10.17
N PRO A 357 14.26 3.45 -10.04
CA PRO A 357 14.16 4.11 -8.74
C PRO A 357 13.22 3.41 -7.74
N LYS A 358 12.43 2.43 -8.18
CA LYS A 358 11.58 1.60 -7.30
C LYS A 358 12.34 0.44 -6.66
N SER A 359 13.56 0.16 -7.11
CA SER A 359 14.42 -0.88 -6.53
C SER A 359 15.08 -0.38 -5.24
N VAL A 360 14.25 -0.02 -4.26
CA VAL A 360 14.68 0.52 -2.97
C VAL A 360 13.72 0.11 -1.87
N THR A 361 14.29 -0.20 -0.70
CA THR A 361 13.53 -0.39 0.55
C THR A 361 14.14 0.49 1.64
N VAL A 362 13.29 1.19 2.35
CA VAL A 362 13.69 2.05 3.47
C VAL A 362 13.17 1.43 4.76
N TYR A 363 14.08 1.00 5.63
CA TYR A 363 13.76 0.52 6.96
C TYR A 363 13.95 1.62 7.98
N LYS A 364 13.03 1.71 8.92
CA LYS A 364 13.09 2.62 10.06
C LYS A 364 13.18 1.82 11.36
N PHE A 365 14.20 2.11 12.17
CA PHE A 365 14.39 1.48 13.48
C PHE A 365 14.27 2.56 14.54
N ARG A 366 13.18 2.52 15.31
CA ARG A 366 12.97 3.43 16.43
C ARG A 366 13.78 2.93 17.63
N VAL A 367 14.72 3.75 18.06
CA VAL A 367 15.58 3.45 19.20
C VAL A 367 14.91 3.97 20.48
N ALA A 368 14.74 3.12 21.47
CA ALA A 368 14.16 3.47 22.76
C ALA A 368 14.58 2.49 23.85
N LYS A 369 14.31 2.82 25.10
CA LYS A 369 14.52 1.90 26.23
C LYS A 369 13.42 0.85 26.32
N GLU A 370 12.19 1.30 26.19
CA GLU A 370 11.00 0.44 26.26
C GLU A 370 9.94 0.98 25.28
N VAL A 371 9.04 0.14 24.84
CA VAL A 371 7.83 0.51 24.11
C VAL A 371 6.64 -0.26 24.66
N THR A 372 5.51 0.43 24.78
CA THR A 372 4.22 -0.18 25.07
C THR A 372 3.27 0.15 23.93
N ASP A 373 2.71 -0.87 23.30
CA ASP A 373 1.70 -0.74 22.27
C ASP A 373 0.31 -0.83 22.91
N PHE A 374 -0.56 0.11 22.56
CA PHE A 374 -1.95 0.12 22.95
C PHE A 374 -2.80 0.06 21.68
N THR A 375 -3.73 -0.88 21.64
CA THR A 375 -4.64 -1.05 20.49
C THR A 375 -6.07 -0.79 20.94
N SER A 376 -6.77 0.08 20.21
CA SER A 376 -8.18 0.42 20.44
C SER A 376 -8.77 1.03 19.18
N ASP A 377 -10.06 1.34 19.22
CA ASP A 377 -10.72 2.06 18.14
C ASP A 377 -10.31 3.54 18.15
N LEU A 378 -9.99 4.06 16.99
CA LEU A 378 -9.67 5.47 16.77
C LEU A 378 -10.72 6.09 15.89
N SER A 379 -11.39 7.11 16.39
CA SER A 379 -12.32 7.94 15.64
C SER A 379 -11.75 9.33 15.38
N VAL A 380 -12.21 9.94 14.29
CA VAL A 380 -11.79 11.27 13.87
C VAL A 380 -13.03 12.15 13.67
N GLU A 381 -13.15 13.20 14.46
CA GLU A 381 -14.17 14.22 14.32
C GLU A 381 -13.58 15.46 13.64
N LEU A 382 -14.11 15.81 12.50
CA LEU A 382 -13.89 17.10 11.87
C LEU A 382 -14.91 18.07 12.46
N VAL A 383 -14.48 18.98 13.30
CA VAL A 383 -15.35 19.90 14.03
C VAL A 383 -16.25 20.67 13.06
N LYS A 384 -17.58 20.54 13.23
CA LYS A 384 -18.66 21.08 12.37
C LYS A 384 -18.89 20.38 11.02
N ILE A 385 -18.18 19.29 10.73
CA ILE A 385 -18.35 18.55 9.47
C ILE A 385 -18.94 17.16 9.76
N GLY A 386 -18.53 16.54 10.86
CA GLY A 386 -19.00 15.22 11.26
C GLY A 386 -17.87 14.30 11.66
N MET A 387 -18.24 13.08 12.03
CA MET A 387 -17.33 12.04 12.46
C MET A 387 -17.31 10.89 11.46
N PHE A 388 -16.17 10.28 11.34
CA PHE A 388 -15.96 9.06 10.56
C PHE A 388 -16.00 7.85 11.48
N ASP A 389 -16.45 6.72 10.91
CA ASP A 389 -16.55 5.45 11.61
C ASP A 389 -15.19 5.12 12.28
N PRO A 390 -15.20 4.68 13.55
CA PRO A 390 -13.98 4.26 14.23
C PRO A 390 -13.30 3.10 13.52
N SER A 391 -11.98 3.09 13.53
CA SER A 391 -11.16 2.01 13.02
C SER A 391 -10.13 1.59 14.04
N GLU A 392 -9.79 0.29 14.09
CA GLU A 392 -8.73 -0.20 14.96
C GLU A 392 -7.41 0.50 14.63
N SER A 393 -6.73 0.99 15.65
CA SER A 393 -5.46 1.68 15.54
C SER A 393 -4.55 1.34 16.73
N THR A 394 -3.26 1.55 16.54
CA THR A 394 -2.26 1.33 17.60
C THR A 394 -1.54 2.64 17.92
N ILE A 395 -1.52 2.97 19.21
CA ILE A 395 -0.70 4.04 19.78
C ILE A 395 0.50 3.42 20.47
N GLN A 396 1.67 4.01 20.27
CA GLN A 396 2.91 3.59 20.90
C GLN A 396 3.37 4.60 21.93
N LEU A 397 3.66 4.13 23.14
CA LEU A 397 4.28 4.92 24.20
C LEU A 397 5.70 4.44 24.41
N TYR A 398 6.66 5.27 24.05
CA TYR A 398 8.09 5.00 24.20
C TYR A 398 8.60 5.60 25.49
N LYS A 399 9.41 4.82 26.21
CA LYS A 399 10.31 5.34 27.23
C LYS A 399 11.67 5.56 26.58
N GLU A 400 12.10 6.77 26.55
CA GLU A 400 13.34 7.19 25.91
C GLU A 400 14.57 6.79 26.75
N LEU A 401 15.74 6.88 26.16
CA LEU A 401 17.00 6.54 26.83
C LEU A 401 17.29 7.46 28.02
N ASP A 402 16.88 8.73 27.94
CA ASP A 402 16.97 9.71 29.03
C ASP A 402 15.89 9.57 30.12
N GLY A 403 14.97 8.60 29.95
CA GLY A 403 13.87 8.33 30.85
C GLY A 403 12.60 9.16 30.60
N SER A 404 12.60 10.09 29.65
CA SER A 404 11.40 10.80 29.20
C SER A 404 10.45 9.86 28.43
N TYR A 405 9.23 10.31 28.16
CA TYR A 405 8.25 9.54 27.42
C TYR A 405 7.82 10.27 26.13
N THR A 406 7.62 9.47 25.07
CA THR A 406 7.16 9.93 23.77
C THR A 406 5.93 9.14 23.34
N PHE A 407 4.88 9.86 22.95
CA PHE A 407 3.68 9.30 22.33
C PHE A 407 3.86 9.28 20.81
N GLN A 408 3.44 8.20 20.16
CA GLN A 408 3.48 8.09 18.71
C GLN A 408 2.20 7.48 18.16
N LEU A 409 1.56 8.17 17.22
CA LEU A 409 0.47 7.66 16.40
C LEU A 409 0.97 7.62 14.94
N ARG A 410 1.21 6.41 14.43
CA ARG A 410 1.77 6.19 13.09
C ARG A 410 0.69 6.16 12.03
N ASN A 411 1.09 6.60 10.82
CA ASN A 411 0.27 6.50 9.61
C ASN A 411 -1.15 7.08 9.76
N PHE A 412 -1.25 8.16 10.57
CA PHE A 412 -2.53 8.82 10.80
C PHE A 412 -3.09 9.35 9.48
N SER A 413 -4.37 9.10 9.25
CA SER A 413 -5.10 9.52 8.07
C SER A 413 -6.46 10.09 8.43
N LEU A 414 -7.05 10.89 7.54
CA LEU A 414 -8.38 11.45 7.67
C LEU A 414 -9.31 10.85 6.63
N MET A 415 -10.63 10.95 6.89
CA MET A 415 -11.68 10.58 5.95
C MET A 415 -11.57 9.11 5.50
N GLY A 416 -11.30 8.18 6.44
CA GLY A 416 -11.18 6.77 6.14
C GLY A 416 -9.99 6.41 5.22
N GLY A 417 -8.88 7.16 5.31
CA GLY A 417 -7.69 6.93 4.48
C GLY A 417 -7.61 7.76 3.21
N ALA A 418 -8.60 8.61 2.92
CA ALA A 418 -8.57 9.48 1.74
C ALA A 418 -7.47 10.56 1.80
N ILE A 419 -7.08 10.98 3.00
CA ILE A 419 -6.02 11.96 3.23
C ILE A 419 -4.98 11.35 4.16
N ASN A 420 -3.79 11.09 3.65
CA ASN A 420 -2.66 10.59 4.42
C ASN A 420 -1.96 11.75 5.14
N VAL A 421 -2.10 11.82 6.44
CA VAL A 421 -1.50 12.90 7.24
C VAL A 421 -0.06 12.59 7.60
N GLY A 422 0.21 11.45 8.22
CA GLY A 422 1.56 11.04 8.59
C GLY A 422 1.66 10.51 10.02
N THR A 423 2.85 10.60 10.60
CA THR A 423 3.14 10.13 11.95
C THR A 423 3.22 11.31 12.92
N ILE A 424 2.35 11.29 13.93
CA ILE A 424 2.32 12.28 15.03
C ILE A 424 3.24 11.77 16.13
N VAL A 425 4.21 12.63 16.52
CA VAL A 425 5.17 12.34 17.58
C VAL A 425 5.11 13.46 18.62
N LEU A 426 4.71 13.11 19.84
CA LEU A 426 4.62 14.05 20.97
C LEU A 426 5.63 13.62 22.06
N LYS A 427 6.55 14.52 22.39
CA LYS A 427 7.69 14.24 23.27
C LYS A 427 7.51 14.86 24.65
N ASN A 428 8.35 14.43 25.59
CA ASN A 428 8.42 15.01 26.94
C ASN A 428 7.03 15.09 27.60
N LEU A 429 6.33 13.98 27.60
CA LEU A 429 4.98 13.87 28.14
C LEU A 429 4.99 14.14 29.65
N ASP A 430 3.99 14.89 30.16
CA ASP A 430 3.73 15.02 31.59
C ASP A 430 2.91 13.80 32.07
N ILE A 431 3.54 12.95 32.86
CA ILE A 431 2.91 11.73 33.40
C ILE A 431 2.70 11.90 34.90
N LYS A 432 1.43 11.92 35.33
CA LYS A 432 1.00 12.01 36.73
C LYS A 432 0.05 10.88 37.08
N GLY A 433 0.58 9.84 37.70
CA GLY A 433 -0.17 8.59 37.92
C GLY A 433 -0.58 7.98 36.62
N ASP A 434 -1.89 7.78 36.42
CA ASP A 434 -2.44 7.19 35.19
C ASP A 434 -2.68 8.22 34.07
N LYS A 435 -2.52 9.51 34.36
CA LYS A 435 -2.75 10.58 33.37
C LYS A 435 -1.48 10.92 32.61
N ILE A 436 -1.61 11.04 31.30
CA ILE A 436 -0.56 11.42 30.36
C ILE A 436 -1.05 12.62 29.56
N THR A 437 -0.36 13.74 29.67
CA THR A 437 -0.77 14.99 29.04
C THR A 437 0.38 15.70 28.35
N THR A 438 0.07 16.44 27.31
CA THR A 438 0.97 17.44 26.71
C THR A 438 0.19 18.44 25.88
N SER A 439 0.76 19.65 25.73
CA SER A 439 0.31 20.66 24.76
C SER A 439 1.55 21.21 24.09
N GLN A 440 1.72 20.91 22.81
CA GLN A 440 2.92 21.30 22.08
C GLN A 440 2.63 21.55 20.60
N GLU A 441 3.49 22.30 19.94
CA GLU A 441 3.56 22.37 18.49
C GLU A 441 4.58 21.35 17.98
N THR A 442 4.21 20.58 16.98
CA THR A 442 5.07 19.55 16.42
C THR A 442 5.00 19.50 14.90
N GLU A 443 6.11 19.10 14.28
CA GLU A 443 6.14 18.73 12.86
C GLU A 443 5.63 17.30 12.71
N ILE A 444 4.61 17.11 11.87
CA ILE A 444 4.11 15.78 11.55
C ILE A 444 5.07 15.13 10.57
N GLN A 445 5.59 13.98 10.95
CA GLN A 445 6.53 13.22 10.12
C GLN A 445 5.79 12.47 8.99
N PRO A 446 6.46 12.18 7.85
CA PRO A 446 5.86 11.28 6.87
C PRO A 446 5.53 9.94 7.53
N GLY A 447 4.49 9.28 7.05
CA GLY A 447 4.21 7.91 7.42
C GLY A 447 5.26 6.93 6.87
N ASP A 448 5.08 5.68 7.19
CA ASP A 448 5.96 4.59 6.77
C ASP A 448 5.19 3.40 6.18
N ASP A 449 3.94 3.62 5.81
CA ASP A 449 3.16 2.66 5.04
C ASP A 449 3.75 2.52 3.62
N PRO A 450 4.27 1.35 3.24
CA PRO A 450 4.91 1.14 1.95
C PRO A 450 3.94 1.26 0.75
N SER A 451 2.64 1.22 1.00
CA SER A 451 1.61 1.39 -0.04
C SER A 451 1.37 2.87 -0.41
N VAL A 452 1.86 3.80 0.42
CA VAL A 452 1.70 5.25 0.24
C VAL A 452 3.01 5.87 -0.23
N ASP A 453 2.99 6.53 -1.40
CA ASP A 453 4.16 7.27 -1.88
C ASP A 453 4.56 8.37 -0.87
N GLU A 454 5.85 8.54 -0.63
CA GLU A 454 6.38 9.52 0.34
C GLU A 454 5.83 10.93 0.11
N LYS A 455 5.59 11.33 -1.13
CA LYS A 455 5.04 12.63 -1.51
C LYS A 455 3.55 12.79 -1.24
N GLN A 456 2.85 11.72 -0.93
CA GLN A 456 1.41 11.73 -0.62
C GLN A 456 1.12 11.98 0.86
N TRP A 457 2.14 12.01 1.70
CA TRP A 457 2.01 12.40 3.10
C TRP A 457 1.92 13.92 3.22
N MET A 458 0.78 14.40 3.69
CA MET A 458 0.48 15.85 3.81
C MET A 458 1.24 16.49 4.97
N GLY A 459 1.42 15.77 6.07
CA GLY A 459 1.97 16.26 7.32
C GLY A 459 3.28 17.04 7.22
N PRO A 460 4.30 16.56 6.48
CA PRO A 460 5.56 17.26 6.32
C PRO A 460 5.44 18.68 5.70
N GLY A 461 4.34 18.94 4.99
CA GLY A 461 4.04 20.25 4.40
C GLY A 461 3.32 21.24 5.35
N LEU A 462 2.89 20.79 6.53
CA LEU A 462 2.02 21.56 7.43
C LEU A 462 2.76 22.43 8.46
N LYS A 463 4.07 22.56 8.38
CA LYS A 463 4.86 23.27 9.40
C LYS A 463 4.60 22.73 10.81
N LEU A 464 4.66 23.61 11.83
CA LEU A 464 4.34 23.28 13.21
C LEU A 464 2.82 23.24 13.41
N VAL A 465 2.33 22.14 13.93
CA VAL A 465 0.90 21.91 14.21
C VAL A 465 0.69 21.87 15.72
N PRO A 466 -0.17 22.73 16.28
CA PRO A 466 -0.54 22.68 17.69
C PRO A 466 -1.36 21.41 17.99
N ILE A 467 -0.90 20.62 18.95
CA ILE A 467 -1.57 19.38 19.37
C ILE A 467 -1.66 19.34 20.89
N VAL A 468 -2.85 19.02 21.40
CA VAL A 468 -3.13 18.77 22.81
C VAL A 468 -3.47 17.30 22.97
N LEU A 469 -2.76 16.60 23.84
CA LEU A 469 -3.01 15.22 24.22
C LEU A 469 -3.52 15.16 25.66
N ASN A 470 -4.65 14.50 25.86
CA ASN A 470 -5.16 14.07 27.16
C ASN A 470 -5.41 12.58 27.10
N ALA A 471 -4.58 11.80 27.80
CA ALA A 471 -4.71 10.35 27.82
C ALA A 471 -4.76 9.83 29.26
N THR A 472 -5.42 8.68 29.43
CA THR A 472 -5.50 7.98 30.70
C THR A 472 -5.12 6.52 30.48
N ARG A 473 -4.12 6.06 31.22
CA ARG A 473 -3.69 4.66 31.22
C ARG A 473 -4.42 3.92 32.33
N ASN A 474 -5.05 2.81 31.99
CA ASN A 474 -5.70 1.91 32.94
C ASN A 474 -5.12 0.50 32.79
N GLY A 475 -4.06 0.22 33.55
CA GLY A 475 -3.34 -1.05 33.42
C GLY A 475 -2.71 -1.26 32.06
N ALA A 476 -3.24 -2.20 31.28
CA ALA A 476 -2.81 -2.52 29.93
C ALA A 476 -3.49 -1.65 28.86
N ASP A 477 -4.54 -0.89 29.21
CA ASP A 477 -5.33 -0.11 28.28
C ASP A 477 -4.92 1.38 28.31
N LEU A 478 -5.16 2.06 27.23
CA LEU A 478 -5.02 3.50 27.07
C LEU A 478 -6.26 4.06 26.41
N THR A 479 -6.78 5.15 26.96
CA THR A 479 -7.74 6.00 26.27
C THR A 479 -7.12 7.37 26.07
N ALA A 480 -7.36 8.01 24.91
CA ALA A 480 -6.76 9.30 24.60
C ALA A 480 -7.70 10.17 23.77
N GLN A 481 -7.76 11.46 24.12
CA GLN A 481 -8.26 12.50 23.26
C GLN A 481 -7.07 13.32 22.75
N ILE A 482 -7.04 13.55 21.44
CA ILE A 482 -5.99 14.31 20.76
C ILE A 482 -6.68 15.42 19.97
N ASP A 483 -6.48 16.65 20.38
CA ASP A 483 -7.02 17.83 19.70
C ASP A 483 -5.92 18.41 18.79
N ILE A 484 -6.18 18.45 17.48
CA ILE A 484 -5.22 18.87 16.46
C ILE A 484 -5.73 20.13 15.78
N ASP A 485 -4.94 21.20 15.80
CA ASP A 485 -5.32 22.47 15.21
C ASP A 485 -4.77 22.63 13.79
N PHE A 486 -5.57 22.25 12.80
CA PHE A 486 -5.27 22.47 11.39
C PHE A 486 -5.90 23.75 10.81
N ARG A 487 -6.31 24.71 11.66
CA ARG A 487 -6.97 25.94 11.18
C ARG A 487 -6.10 26.76 10.24
N GLU A 488 -4.80 26.85 10.48
CA GLU A 488 -3.87 27.56 9.59
C GLU A 488 -3.76 26.88 8.22
N ALA A 489 -3.72 25.55 8.20
CA ALA A 489 -3.50 24.77 6.98
C ALA A 489 -4.78 24.43 6.21
N MET A 490 -5.86 24.09 6.94
CA MET A 490 -7.09 23.53 6.37
C MET A 490 -8.37 24.25 6.84
N GLY A 491 -8.25 25.28 7.69
CA GLY A 491 -9.40 26.02 8.21
C GLY A 491 -10.23 25.26 9.26
N MET A 492 -9.73 24.14 9.81
CA MET A 492 -10.51 23.28 10.70
C MET A 492 -9.71 22.78 11.90
N GLN A 493 -10.44 22.40 12.95
CA GLN A 493 -9.90 21.62 14.07
C GLN A 493 -10.35 20.17 13.94
N ILE A 494 -9.50 19.26 14.42
CA ILE A 494 -9.74 17.84 14.43
C ILE A 494 -9.66 17.36 15.88
N LYS A 495 -10.67 16.60 16.30
CA LYS A 495 -10.68 15.85 17.54
C LYS A 495 -10.52 14.39 17.24
N VAL A 496 -9.49 13.76 17.75
CA VAL A 496 -9.26 12.32 17.62
C VAL A 496 -9.54 11.68 18.98
N VAL A 497 -10.33 10.62 18.99
CA VAL A 497 -10.61 9.83 20.20
C VAL A 497 -10.14 8.40 19.98
N PHE A 498 -9.22 7.99 20.82
CA PHE A 498 -8.72 6.62 20.90
C PHE A 498 -9.30 5.97 22.15
N ALA A 499 -10.31 5.13 21.99
CA ALA A 499 -11.03 4.50 23.08
C ALA A 499 -11.89 3.34 22.55
N PRO A 500 -12.31 2.39 23.41
CA PRO A 500 -13.25 1.36 22.99
C PRO A 500 -14.56 1.94 22.48
N THR A 501 -15.14 1.32 21.46
CA THR A 501 -16.44 1.68 20.92
C THR A 501 -17.54 0.97 21.70
N ILE A 502 -18.56 1.73 22.13
CA ILE A 502 -19.77 1.21 22.75
C ILE A 502 -20.99 1.59 21.92
N GLU A 503 -22.00 0.73 21.90
CA GLU A 503 -23.29 1.03 21.30
C GLU A 503 -24.26 1.60 22.34
N ILE A 504 -24.87 2.75 22.02
CA ILE A 504 -25.94 3.35 22.79
C ILE A 504 -27.19 3.42 21.94
N ASN A 505 -28.24 2.74 22.40
CA ASN A 505 -29.52 2.70 21.73
C ASN A 505 -30.70 2.80 22.73
N GLY A 506 -31.95 2.64 22.26
CA GLY A 506 -33.14 2.70 23.10
C GLY A 506 -33.27 1.60 24.14
N THR A 507 -32.45 0.55 24.07
CA THR A 507 -32.46 -0.62 24.97
C THR A 507 -31.17 -0.77 25.79
N THR A 508 -30.25 0.18 25.72
CA THR A 508 -28.97 0.15 26.42
C THR A 508 -29.18 0.10 27.94
N ASP A 509 -28.52 -0.86 28.59
CA ASP A 509 -28.43 -0.95 30.04
C ASP A 509 -27.21 -0.14 30.54
N PHE A 510 -27.44 1.06 31.00
CA PHE A 510 -26.40 1.98 31.45
C PHE A 510 -25.69 1.52 32.74
N THR A 511 -26.22 0.54 33.49
CA THR A 511 -25.58 0.01 34.69
C THR A 511 -24.34 -0.83 34.35
N THR A 512 -24.20 -1.25 33.09
CA THR A 512 -23.07 -2.06 32.61
C THR A 512 -21.98 -1.22 31.95
N ILE A 513 -22.20 0.09 31.78
CA ILE A 513 -21.25 0.96 31.11
C ILE A 513 -20.34 1.63 32.14
N GLU A 514 -19.06 1.29 32.11
CA GLU A 514 -18.06 1.93 32.94
C GLU A 514 -17.78 3.39 32.46
N PRO A 515 -17.73 4.35 33.40
CA PRO A 515 -17.34 5.73 33.09
C PRO A 515 -15.96 5.81 32.42
N GLY A 516 -15.74 6.86 31.67
CA GLY A 516 -14.48 7.16 30.97
C GLY A 516 -14.68 7.47 29.50
N LEU A 517 -13.60 7.80 28.81
CA LEU A 517 -13.62 8.15 27.40
C LEU A 517 -14.02 6.94 26.55
N LYS A 518 -14.99 7.14 25.64
CA LYS A 518 -15.51 6.11 24.74
C LYS A 518 -15.72 6.69 23.33
N ASN A 519 -15.60 5.82 22.34
CA ASN A 519 -16.25 6.02 21.06
C ASN A 519 -17.68 5.51 21.17
N ILE A 520 -18.66 6.33 20.80
CA ILE A 520 -20.08 6.02 20.93
C ILE A 520 -20.65 5.81 19.54
N HIS A 521 -21.21 4.62 19.32
CA HIS A 521 -22.09 4.35 18.20
C HIS A 521 -23.54 4.50 18.69
N PHE A 522 -24.14 5.66 18.41
CA PHE A 522 -25.50 5.96 18.80
C PHE A 522 -26.47 5.47 17.71
N THR A 523 -27.28 4.45 18.01
CA THR A 523 -28.16 3.78 17.04
C THR A 523 -29.66 3.94 17.38
N ARG A 524 -30.01 4.72 18.42
CA ARG A 524 -31.41 5.09 18.66
C ARG A 524 -31.85 6.08 17.58
N PRO A 525 -32.86 5.76 16.72
CA PRO A 525 -33.35 6.71 15.74
C PRO A 525 -34.01 7.93 16.43
N LEU A 526 -33.64 9.13 16.02
CA LEU A 526 -34.40 10.34 16.32
C LEU A 526 -35.32 10.60 15.15
N LYS A 527 -36.64 10.67 15.42
CA LYS A 527 -37.64 10.93 14.39
C LYS A 527 -37.55 12.38 13.93
N LYS A 528 -37.91 12.64 12.67
CA LYS A 528 -38.04 14.01 12.18
C LYS A 528 -38.89 14.83 13.14
N GLY A 529 -38.45 16.03 13.51
CA GLY A 529 -39.10 16.93 14.48
C GLY A 529 -38.47 16.84 15.88
N TRP A 530 -39.24 17.19 16.90
CA TRP A 530 -38.81 17.25 18.27
C TRP A 530 -38.75 15.88 18.94
N ASN A 531 -37.61 15.58 19.56
CA ASN A 531 -37.38 14.37 20.34
C ASN A 531 -36.88 14.76 21.74
N SER A 532 -37.16 13.94 22.75
CA SER A 532 -36.51 14.08 24.04
C SER A 532 -35.25 13.29 24.09
N ILE A 533 -34.21 13.83 24.71
CA ILE A 533 -32.89 13.22 24.81
C ILE A 533 -32.24 13.50 26.17
N CYS A 534 -31.52 12.49 26.69
CA CYS A 534 -30.69 12.59 27.89
C CYS A 534 -29.53 11.61 27.71
N MET A 535 -28.31 12.12 27.82
CA MET A 535 -27.09 11.31 27.62
C MET A 535 -26.20 11.37 28.84
N PRO A 536 -25.44 10.30 29.18
CA PRO A 536 -24.49 10.31 30.28
C PRO A 536 -23.14 10.93 29.90
N CYS A 537 -23.13 11.84 28.93
CA CYS A 537 -21.95 12.54 28.44
C CYS A 537 -22.34 13.91 27.85
N ASN A 538 -21.39 14.80 27.77
CA ASN A 538 -21.56 16.04 27.03
C ASN A 538 -21.51 15.77 25.53
N VAL A 539 -22.44 16.29 24.76
CA VAL A 539 -22.58 16.05 23.31
C VAL A 539 -23.00 17.31 22.59
N ASN A 540 -22.29 17.64 21.53
CA ASN A 540 -22.76 18.65 20.58
C ASN A 540 -23.90 18.06 19.73
N PRO A 541 -25.03 18.75 19.53
CA PRO A 541 -26.16 18.25 18.76
C PRO A 541 -25.79 17.88 17.31
N PHE A 542 -24.76 18.49 16.72
CA PHE A 542 -24.25 18.11 15.40
C PHE A 542 -23.65 16.70 15.34
N CYS A 543 -23.40 16.04 16.47
CA CYS A 543 -23.02 14.64 16.51
C CYS A 543 -24.17 13.70 16.10
N PHE A 544 -25.42 14.14 16.22
CA PHE A 544 -26.59 13.34 15.80
C PHE A 544 -27.00 13.60 14.37
N THR A 545 -26.76 14.81 13.87
CA THR A 545 -27.00 15.21 12.48
C THR A 545 -26.16 16.45 12.15
N ILE A 546 -25.57 16.48 10.97
CA ILE A 546 -24.74 17.61 10.48
C ILE A 546 -25.54 18.76 9.87
N ASP A 547 -26.86 18.75 10.08
CA ASP A 547 -27.75 19.76 9.51
C ASP A 547 -27.83 21.01 10.41
N GLU A 548 -27.65 22.20 9.83
CA GLU A 548 -27.68 23.49 10.54
C GLU A 548 -29.06 23.79 11.16
N ASP A 549 -30.13 23.15 10.70
CA ASP A 549 -31.48 23.29 11.27
C ASP A 549 -31.68 22.45 12.55
N THR A 550 -30.71 21.68 12.97
CA THR A 550 -30.72 20.94 14.24
C THR A 550 -30.68 21.91 15.41
N LYS A 551 -31.61 21.77 16.34
CA LYS A 551 -31.74 22.64 17.52
C LYS A 551 -31.78 21.85 18.80
N LEU A 552 -31.10 22.34 19.83
CA LEU A 552 -31.17 21.77 21.17
C LEU A 552 -31.75 22.79 22.13
N GLN A 553 -32.69 22.35 22.95
CA GLN A 553 -33.42 23.26 23.87
C GLN A 553 -33.51 22.68 25.28
N GLU A 554 -33.38 23.57 26.25
CA GLU A 554 -33.44 23.30 27.68
C GLU A 554 -34.66 23.97 28.29
N LEU A 555 -35.30 23.33 29.28
CA LEU A 555 -36.41 23.88 30.01
C LEU A 555 -35.98 25.07 30.87
N SER A 556 -36.44 26.28 30.56
CA SER A 556 -36.09 27.50 31.27
C SER A 556 -37.11 27.91 32.31
N SER A 557 -38.41 27.94 31.95
CA SER A 557 -39.48 28.36 32.84
C SER A 557 -40.79 27.68 32.52
N ALA A 558 -41.79 27.84 33.40
CA ALA A 558 -43.17 27.44 33.13
C ALA A 558 -44.07 28.57 33.59
N ASP A 559 -45.08 28.90 32.78
CA ASP A 559 -46.10 29.93 33.06
C ASP A 559 -47.47 29.50 32.57
N ASP A 560 -48.48 30.40 32.64
CA ASP A 560 -49.84 30.11 32.22
C ASP A 560 -49.95 29.81 30.70
N ASN A 561 -48.98 30.19 29.90
CA ASN A 561 -48.92 29.98 28.45
C ASN A 561 -48.25 28.64 28.06
N GLY A 562 -47.60 27.97 29.02
CA GLY A 562 -46.96 26.67 28.79
C GLY A 562 -45.56 26.53 29.39
N LEU A 563 -44.80 25.57 28.84
CA LEU A 563 -43.41 25.32 29.19
C LEU A 563 -42.49 26.05 28.22
N ASN A 564 -41.65 26.90 28.73
CA ASN A 564 -40.74 27.71 27.92
C ASN A 564 -39.36 27.07 27.87
N PHE A 565 -38.80 26.96 26.67
CA PHE A 565 -37.51 26.40 26.39
C PHE A 565 -36.58 27.46 25.79
N VAL A 566 -35.29 27.34 26.06
CA VAL A 566 -34.24 28.17 25.48
C VAL A 566 -33.24 27.32 24.69
N GLU A 567 -32.78 27.84 23.58
CA GLU A 567 -31.80 27.21 22.75
C GLU A 567 -30.43 27.17 23.43
N VAL A 568 -29.76 26.03 23.39
CA VAL A 568 -28.42 25.81 23.92
C VAL A 568 -27.56 25.10 22.87
N GLN A 569 -26.24 25.21 23.02
CA GLN A 569 -25.30 24.72 22.00
C GLN A 569 -24.75 23.33 22.30
N GLU A 570 -24.88 22.85 23.53
CA GLU A 570 -24.34 21.56 23.98
C GLU A 570 -25.29 20.89 24.96
N LEU A 571 -25.36 19.59 24.86
CA LEU A 571 -26.04 18.71 25.80
C LEU A 571 -25.07 18.38 26.94
N GLU A 572 -25.39 18.79 28.15
CA GLU A 572 -24.65 18.44 29.36
C GLU A 572 -25.03 17.02 29.83
N ALA A 573 -24.04 16.33 30.40
CA ALA A 573 -24.25 14.96 30.88
C ALA A 573 -25.39 14.84 31.89
N ASN A 574 -26.21 13.80 31.72
CA ASN A 574 -27.34 13.45 32.61
C ASN A 574 -28.54 14.43 32.62
N LYS A 575 -28.47 15.52 31.91
CA LYS A 575 -29.49 16.54 31.88
C LYS A 575 -30.47 16.29 30.72
N PRO A 576 -31.78 16.44 30.90
CA PRO A 576 -32.74 16.22 29.82
C PRO A 576 -32.88 17.43 28.92
N TYR A 577 -33.03 17.19 27.62
CA TYR A 577 -33.19 18.21 26.58
C TYR A 577 -34.27 17.81 25.57
N LEU A 578 -34.72 18.79 24.80
CA LEU A 578 -35.46 18.57 23.54
C LEU A 578 -34.49 18.84 22.38
N ILE A 579 -34.43 17.90 21.45
CA ILE A 579 -33.62 18.03 20.22
C ILE A 579 -34.58 17.99 19.01
N TYR A 580 -34.43 18.98 18.13
CA TYR A 580 -35.08 18.99 16.82
C TYR A 580 -34.13 18.46 15.78
N VAL A 581 -34.55 17.51 14.97
CA VAL A 581 -33.83 16.99 13.80
C VAL A 581 -34.70 17.18 12.56
N PRO A 582 -34.14 17.73 11.45
CA PRO A 582 -34.91 18.04 10.23
C PRO A 582 -35.30 16.80 9.43
N TYR A 583 -34.67 15.66 9.69
CA TYR A 583 -34.94 14.34 9.11
C TYR A 583 -34.71 13.25 10.15
N GLU A 584 -35.20 12.05 9.89
CA GLU A 584 -34.96 10.89 10.76
C GLU A 584 -33.53 10.45 10.71
N THR A 585 -32.89 10.36 11.87
CA THR A 585 -31.48 9.88 11.99
C THR A 585 -31.49 8.35 12.07
N LYS A 586 -30.45 7.71 11.48
CA LYS A 586 -30.30 6.26 11.55
C LYS A 586 -29.30 5.85 12.62
N SER A 587 -28.09 6.37 12.51
CA SER A 587 -27.00 6.14 13.45
C SER A 587 -25.99 7.29 13.34
N SER A 588 -25.22 7.47 14.39
CA SER A 588 -24.12 8.44 14.42
C SER A 588 -22.98 7.92 15.29
N TYR A 589 -21.78 8.41 15.01
CA TYR A 589 -20.59 8.15 15.84
C TYR A 589 -20.09 9.45 16.46
N PHE A 590 -19.61 9.38 17.70
CA PHE A 590 -18.91 10.50 18.35
C PHE A 590 -18.10 10.00 19.54
N GLY A 591 -17.03 10.75 19.88
CA GLY A 591 -16.20 10.48 21.05
C GLY A 591 -16.61 11.36 22.22
N ALA A 592 -16.87 10.76 23.38
CA ALA A 592 -17.23 11.51 24.57
C ALA A 592 -16.80 10.80 25.87
N GLU A 593 -16.64 11.61 26.93
CA GLU A 593 -16.42 11.14 28.30
C GLU A 593 -17.75 10.71 28.90
N ILE A 594 -17.94 9.42 29.13
CA ILE A 594 -19.11 8.89 29.85
C ILE A 594 -18.91 9.14 31.34
N VAL A 595 -19.88 9.76 31.98
CA VAL A 595 -19.97 9.86 33.44
C VAL A 595 -20.95 8.84 34.00
N ALA A 596 -21.00 8.71 35.32
CA ALA A 596 -22.02 7.86 35.96
C ALA A 596 -23.43 8.24 35.49
N ALA A 597 -24.20 7.23 35.11
CA ALA A 597 -25.53 7.41 34.50
C ALA A 597 -26.59 7.76 35.57
N GLU A 598 -26.63 9.01 36.01
CA GLU A 598 -27.55 9.54 37.03
C GLU A 598 -28.48 10.60 36.43
N PRO A 599 -29.58 10.23 35.78
CA PRO A 599 -30.43 11.17 35.05
C PRO A 599 -31.03 12.22 35.98
N GLN A 600 -30.86 13.48 35.61
CA GLN A 600 -31.29 14.63 36.37
C GLN A 600 -32.75 15.02 36.02
N ALA A 601 -33.36 15.84 36.88
CA ALA A 601 -34.65 16.47 36.65
C ALA A 601 -34.53 18.00 36.69
N GLN A 602 -35.15 18.66 35.72
CA GLN A 602 -35.33 20.11 35.70
C GLN A 602 -36.77 20.44 36.06
N CYS A 603 -36.99 21.04 37.22
CA CYS A 603 -38.35 21.34 37.73
C CYS A 603 -38.63 22.85 37.65
N ARG A 604 -39.76 23.21 37.04
CA ARG A 604 -40.27 24.57 36.88
C ARG A 604 -41.80 24.60 36.99
N GLY A 605 -42.34 25.52 37.76
CA GLY A 605 -43.79 25.77 37.82
C GLY A 605 -44.69 24.55 38.08
N GLY A 606 -44.25 23.60 38.91
CA GLY A 606 -44.95 22.35 39.15
C GLY A 606 -44.78 21.25 38.10
N PHE A 607 -43.93 21.48 37.09
CA PHE A 607 -43.53 20.48 36.11
C PHE A 607 -42.05 20.10 36.34
N CYS A 608 -41.73 18.81 36.16
CA CYS A 608 -40.38 18.32 36.15
C CYS A 608 -40.08 17.60 34.84
N PHE A 609 -39.10 18.03 34.11
CA PHE A 609 -38.53 17.36 32.93
C PHE A 609 -37.37 16.49 33.38
N GLN A 610 -37.50 15.18 33.23
CA GLN A 610 -36.60 14.20 33.83
C GLN A 610 -36.02 13.26 32.78
N GLY A 611 -34.69 13.06 32.83
CA GLY A 611 -33.99 12.08 32.00
C GLY A 611 -34.35 10.65 32.36
N ASN A 612 -34.13 9.73 31.42
CA ASN A 612 -34.38 8.30 31.59
C ASN A 612 -33.28 7.45 30.98
N TYR A 613 -32.77 6.49 31.77
CA TYR A 613 -31.80 5.49 31.31
C TYR A 613 -32.35 4.06 31.42
N THR A 614 -33.59 3.90 31.80
CA THR A 614 -34.22 2.58 31.87
C THR A 614 -34.84 2.22 30.53
N PRO A 615 -34.50 1.08 29.91
CA PRO A 615 -35.11 0.59 28.70
C PRO A 615 -36.62 0.36 28.88
N SER A 616 -37.40 0.65 27.84
CA SER A 616 -38.87 0.43 27.84
C SER A 616 -39.60 1.02 29.05
N PHE A 617 -39.15 2.20 29.49
CA PHE A 617 -39.68 2.85 30.68
C PHE A 617 -41.18 3.20 30.50
N ALA A 618 -42.05 2.74 31.43
CA ALA A 618 -43.51 2.91 31.33
C ALA A 618 -43.92 4.38 31.47
N MET A 619 -44.69 4.87 30.51
CA MET A 619 -45.15 6.27 30.42
C MET A 619 -46.53 6.51 31.09
N ARG A 620 -47.10 5.52 31.73
CA ARG A 620 -48.38 5.66 32.46
C ARG A 620 -48.27 6.79 33.50
N ASN A 621 -49.19 7.76 33.47
CA ASN A 621 -49.21 8.97 34.30
C ASN A 621 -47.98 9.91 34.12
N ARG A 622 -47.29 9.80 33.01
CA ARG A 622 -46.18 10.67 32.59
C ARG A 622 -46.53 11.31 31.24
N TYR A 623 -45.79 12.35 30.88
CA TYR A 623 -46.03 13.07 29.64
C TYR A 623 -44.85 12.97 28.73
N GLY A 624 -45.08 12.76 27.44
CA GLY A 624 -44.11 12.81 26.35
C GLY A 624 -44.38 13.99 25.42
N VAL A 625 -43.47 14.31 24.55
CA VAL A 625 -43.63 15.31 23.49
C VAL A 625 -44.63 14.77 22.44
N ALA A 626 -45.60 15.57 22.05
CA ALA A 626 -46.56 15.28 21.00
C ALA A 626 -46.65 16.46 20.03
N ASP A 627 -46.76 16.16 18.75
CA ASP A 627 -46.98 17.12 17.68
C ASP A 627 -48.47 17.21 17.35
N HIS A 628 -49.01 18.41 17.46
CA HIS A 628 -50.42 18.71 17.15
C HIS A 628 -50.55 19.52 15.84
N GLY A 629 -49.58 19.44 14.96
CA GLY A 629 -49.58 20.12 13.66
C GLY A 629 -49.54 21.65 13.83
N ASP A 630 -50.53 22.37 13.26
CA ASP A 630 -50.57 23.84 13.30
C ASP A 630 -50.73 24.43 14.71
N GLU A 631 -51.21 23.65 15.68
CA GLU A 631 -51.28 24.07 17.09
C GLU A 631 -49.94 24.04 17.79
N GLY A 632 -48.95 23.36 17.20
CA GLY A 632 -47.55 23.27 17.68
C GLY A 632 -47.28 22.04 18.53
N GLN A 633 -46.28 22.14 19.37
CA GLN A 633 -45.79 21.05 20.21
C GLN A 633 -46.39 21.14 21.62
N PHE A 634 -46.76 19.98 22.15
CA PHE A 634 -47.36 19.85 23.50
C PHE A 634 -46.70 18.70 24.26
N ILE A 635 -46.77 18.75 25.58
CA ILE A 635 -46.64 17.52 26.36
C ILE A 635 -48.00 16.87 26.46
N GLN A 636 -48.05 15.57 26.20
CA GLN A 636 -49.26 14.77 26.26
C GLN A 636 -49.06 13.54 27.16
N LYS A 637 -50.10 13.18 27.91
CA LYS A 637 -50.09 12.01 28.77
C LYS A 637 -49.84 10.73 27.96
N GLY A 638 -48.91 9.91 28.39
CA GLY A 638 -48.69 8.61 27.78
C GLY A 638 -49.81 7.63 28.01
N GLY A 639 -50.07 6.79 27.02
CA GLY A 639 -51.06 5.68 27.08
C GLY A 639 -50.60 4.56 28.05
N GLU A 640 -51.52 3.61 28.31
CA GLU A 640 -51.26 2.48 29.20
C GLU A 640 -50.08 1.59 28.74
N THR A 641 -49.88 1.48 27.44
CA THR A 641 -48.81 0.66 26.81
C THR A 641 -47.62 1.50 26.28
N SER A 642 -47.70 2.84 26.45
CA SER A 642 -46.64 3.71 25.94
C SER A 642 -45.35 3.51 26.76
N THR A 643 -44.23 3.39 26.08
CA THR A 643 -42.87 3.29 26.68
C THR A 643 -41.97 4.36 26.15
N LEU A 644 -40.97 4.70 26.95
CA LEU A 644 -39.88 5.60 26.59
C LEU A 644 -38.60 4.78 26.44
N PRO A 645 -37.82 4.98 25.41
CA PRO A 645 -36.50 4.33 25.26
C PRO A 645 -35.51 4.84 26.32
N ALA A 646 -34.49 4.07 26.60
CA ALA A 646 -33.30 4.58 27.25
C ALA A 646 -32.73 5.78 26.47
N THR A 647 -32.10 6.72 27.14
CA THR A 647 -31.68 8.03 26.58
C THR A 647 -32.82 9.01 26.23
N GLY A 648 -34.07 8.68 26.56
CA GLY A 648 -35.19 9.59 26.46
C GLY A 648 -35.35 10.50 27.69
N ALA A 649 -36.34 11.39 27.64
CA ALA A 649 -36.78 12.17 28.81
C ALA A 649 -38.29 12.37 28.79
N TYR A 650 -38.89 12.55 29.96
CA TYR A 650 -40.30 12.67 30.17
C TYR A 650 -40.65 13.78 31.15
N PHE A 651 -41.91 14.21 31.14
CA PHE A 651 -42.38 15.19 32.09
C PHE A 651 -43.33 14.56 33.14
N THR A 652 -43.26 15.11 34.36
CA THR A 652 -44.26 14.91 35.41
C THR A 652 -44.87 16.26 35.77
N ALA A 653 -46.14 16.27 36.22
CA ALA A 653 -46.83 17.48 36.62
C ALA A 653 -47.49 17.29 37.99
N SER A 654 -47.46 18.29 38.85
CA SER A 654 -48.14 18.30 40.15
C SER A 654 -49.66 18.35 40.04
N GLY A 655 -50.20 18.93 38.93
CA GLY A 655 -51.57 18.82 38.49
C GLY A 655 -51.73 17.63 37.52
N LYS A 656 -52.92 17.41 36.98
CA LYS A 656 -53.16 16.41 35.94
C LYS A 656 -53.72 17.08 34.69
N PRO A 657 -52.94 17.99 34.04
CA PRO A 657 -53.37 18.61 32.80
C PRO A 657 -53.55 17.55 31.72
N ALA A 658 -54.48 17.76 30.78
CA ALA A 658 -54.63 16.86 29.62
C ALA A 658 -53.42 17.01 28.66
N SER A 659 -53.02 18.24 28.40
CA SER A 659 -51.86 18.65 27.61
C SER A 659 -51.38 20.03 28.07
N VAL A 660 -50.12 20.34 27.78
CA VAL A 660 -49.51 21.67 28.04
C VAL A 660 -48.64 22.04 26.85
N LYS A 661 -48.77 23.26 26.38
CA LYS A 661 -48.02 23.75 25.21
C LYS A 661 -46.55 23.86 25.53
N LEU A 662 -45.71 23.50 24.55
CA LEU A 662 -44.26 23.73 24.55
C LEU A 662 -43.97 24.96 23.71
N ASN A 663 -43.37 25.96 24.30
CA ASN A 663 -42.89 27.16 23.62
C ASN A 663 -41.42 26.91 23.24
N LEU A 664 -41.22 26.42 22.01
CA LEU A 664 -39.94 25.99 21.48
C LEU A 664 -39.41 27.02 20.48
N GLY A 665 -38.28 27.61 20.81
CA GLY A 665 -37.63 28.59 19.95
C GLY A 665 -38.36 29.92 19.96
N GLY A 666 -37.99 30.77 20.83
CA GLY A 666 -38.26 32.16 20.82
C GLY A 666 -36.94 32.91 20.89
N GLU A 667 -36.90 34.06 20.29
CA GLU A 667 -35.89 35.06 20.69
C GLU A 667 -35.90 35.14 22.20
N VAL A 668 -34.75 34.91 22.86
CA VAL A 668 -34.66 35.19 24.29
C VAL A 668 -34.81 36.69 24.46
N THR A 669 -36.01 37.09 24.80
CA THR A 669 -36.17 38.41 25.42
C THR A 669 -35.51 38.32 26.80
N GLY A 670 -34.22 38.57 26.82
CA GLY A 670 -33.48 38.69 28.07
C GLY A 670 -34.06 39.85 28.86
N ILE A 671 -34.75 39.54 29.94
CA ILE A 671 -35.03 40.56 30.97
C ILE A 671 -33.77 40.63 31.81
N ASP A 672 -33.09 41.77 31.80
CA ASP A 672 -31.98 42.02 32.74
C ASP A 672 -32.48 42.04 34.18
N SER A 673 -31.58 41.98 35.14
CA SER A 673 -31.90 42.06 36.58
C SER A 673 -32.68 43.33 37.00
N ASN A 674 -32.98 44.26 36.10
CA ASN A 674 -33.69 45.50 36.30
C ASN A 674 -35.03 45.56 35.55
N GLY A 675 -35.50 44.48 34.94
CA GLY A 675 -36.80 44.40 34.27
C GLY A 675 -36.90 45.12 32.93
N VAL A 676 -35.81 45.39 32.26
CA VAL A 676 -35.78 46.03 30.93
C VAL A 676 -35.74 44.98 29.84
N ILE A 677 -36.68 45.02 28.93
CA ILE A 677 -36.72 44.17 27.73
C ILE A 677 -35.64 44.67 26.77
N ILE A 678 -34.59 43.89 26.55
CA ILE A 678 -33.60 44.17 25.52
C ILE A 678 -34.16 43.65 24.20
N SER A 679 -34.97 44.44 23.51
CA SER A 679 -35.25 44.26 22.10
C SER A 679 -34.28 45.13 21.32
N ASP A 680 -33.35 44.59 20.60
CA ASP A 680 -32.94 44.93 19.25
C ASP A 680 -31.52 44.49 18.97
N SER A 681 -31.38 43.53 18.11
CA SER A 681 -30.14 43.16 17.44
C SER A 681 -29.55 44.31 16.60
N ALA A 682 -30.31 45.36 16.33
CA ALA A 682 -29.91 46.53 15.56
C ALA A 682 -28.93 47.47 16.30
N SER A 683 -28.79 47.35 17.60
CA SER A 683 -27.84 48.14 18.40
C SER A 683 -26.58 47.39 18.87
N ALA A 684 -26.50 46.11 18.55
CA ALA A 684 -25.35 45.27 18.88
C ALA A 684 -24.11 45.68 18.06
N PRO A 685 -22.90 45.64 18.64
CA PRO A 685 -21.68 45.92 17.93
C PRO A 685 -21.52 45.01 16.71
N VAL A 686 -21.03 45.56 15.62
CA VAL A 686 -20.77 44.82 14.37
C VAL A 686 -19.29 44.44 14.32
N TYR A 687 -19.03 43.18 14.01
CA TYR A 687 -17.68 42.63 13.85
C TYR A 687 -17.47 42.12 12.43
N ASP A 688 -16.25 42.22 11.94
CA ASP A 688 -15.86 41.49 10.72
C ASP A 688 -15.66 39.99 10.98
N LEU A 689 -15.42 39.21 9.95
CA LEU A 689 -15.20 37.77 10.07
C LEU A 689 -13.92 37.38 10.82
N LYS A 690 -13.04 38.35 11.09
CA LYS A 690 -11.83 38.18 11.91
C LYS A 690 -12.07 38.47 13.39
N GLY A 691 -13.31 38.81 13.75
CA GLY A 691 -13.67 39.18 15.11
C GLY A 691 -13.30 40.63 15.50
N VAL A 692 -12.90 41.47 14.54
CA VAL A 692 -12.59 42.87 14.78
C VAL A 692 -13.87 43.71 14.75
N ARG A 693 -14.12 44.48 15.78
CA ARG A 693 -15.27 45.42 15.87
C ARG A 693 -15.14 46.53 14.83
N VAL A 694 -16.09 46.60 13.91
CA VAL A 694 -16.11 47.57 12.80
C VAL A 694 -17.17 48.64 12.93
N SER A 695 -18.18 48.44 13.80
CA SER A 695 -19.23 49.43 14.08
C SER A 695 -19.83 49.21 15.45
N ASN A 696 -20.43 50.29 16.03
CA ASN A 696 -21.10 50.29 17.33
C ASN A 696 -22.60 49.97 17.25
N GLY A 697 -23.08 49.40 16.14
CA GLY A 697 -24.48 49.04 15.99
C GLY A 697 -25.11 49.37 14.65
N SER A 698 -24.45 50.20 13.81
CA SER A 698 -24.95 50.51 12.46
C SER A 698 -24.18 49.71 11.41
N LEU A 699 -24.93 49.17 10.46
CA LEU A 699 -24.39 48.55 9.23
C LEU A 699 -24.19 49.59 8.11
N GLU A 700 -24.73 50.81 8.32
CA GLU A 700 -24.68 51.87 7.33
C GLU A 700 -23.25 52.43 7.20
N GLY A 701 -22.78 52.54 5.98
CA GLY A 701 -21.42 52.98 5.68
C GLY A 701 -20.34 51.90 5.73
N LEU A 702 -20.66 50.67 6.08
CA LEU A 702 -19.72 49.54 5.99
C LEU A 702 -19.55 49.08 4.55
N PRO A 703 -18.33 48.68 4.15
CA PRO A 703 -18.11 48.06 2.85
C PRO A 703 -18.99 46.84 2.62
N LYS A 704 -19.30 46.56 1.33
CA LYS A 704 -20.03 45.35 0.97
C LYS A 704 -19.31 44.10 1.49
N GLY A 705 -20.01 43.28 2.23
CA GLY A 705 -19.39 42.12 2.86
C GLY A 705 -20.26 41.46 3.92
N LEU A 706 -19.75 40.33 4.46
CA LEU A 706 -20.39 39.59 5.54
C LEU A 706 -19.83 40.07 6.89
N TYR A 707 -20.72 40.34 7.83
CA TYR A 707 -20.42 40.82 9.18
C TYR A 707 -21.14 39.99 10.23
N ILE A 708 -20.74 40.12 11.49
CA ILE A 708 -21.42 39.52 12.64
C ILE A 708 -21.98 40.66 13.51
N GLN A 709 -23.29 40.65 13.72
CA GLN A 709 -23.99 41.57 14.60
C GLN A 709 -24.97 40.83 15.51
N GLY A 710 -24.85 41.00 16.83
CA GLY A 710 -25.70 40.27 17.79
C GLY A 710 -25.63 38.76 17.66
N GLY A 711 -24.48 38.19 17.28
CA GLY A 711 -24.28 36.75 17.04
C GLY A 711 -24.81 36.23 15.70
N LYS A 712 -25.39 37.10 14.86
CA LYS A 712 -25.95 36.74 13.54
C LYS A 712 -25.05 37.22 12.41
N LYS A 713 -24.94 36.47 11.32
CA LYS A 713 -24.28 36.90 10.10
C LYS A 713 -25.18 37.85 9.32
N VAL A 714 -24.70 39.06 9.02
CA VAL A 714 -25.41 40.09 8.28
C VAL A 714 -24.61 40.48 7.06
N TYR A 715 -25.28 40.49 5.89
CA TYR A 715 -24.65 40.87 4.64
C TYR A 715 -24.96 42.32 4.27
N VAL A 716 -23.93 43.13 4.13
CA VAL A 716 -24.03 44.53 3.63
C VAL A 716 -23.92 44.49 2.10
N LYS A 717 -24.98 44.91 1.41
CA LYS A 717 -25.07 44.86 -0.09
C LYS A 717 -24.33 46.00 -0.77
#